data_78987d932aafe394b995cb4935e674c8
#
_entry.id   78987d932aafe394b995cb4935e674c8
#
_cell.length_a   1.000
_cell.length_b   1.000
_cell.length_c   1.000
_cell.angle_alpha   90.00
_cell.angle_beta   90.00
_cell.angle_gamma   90.00
#
_symmetry.space_group_name_H-M   'P 1'
#
loop_
_entity.id
_entity.type
_entity.pdbx_description
1 polymer ?
#
loop_
_entity_poly.entity_id
_entity_poly.type
_entity_poly.pdbx_seq_one_letter_code
_entity_poly.pdbx_strand_id
1 'polypeptide(L)'
;VPDVGAMETPGVDSSGRANEVRGRSDGDDSETATSDEDDYRPPIGPVAIVLAVELCERLTYYTLAGTQKTYFNKQLGYEPSAAASINAVFSMLCYMWCLPGGLAADVWGRYKTIVPLASIYAAGTVLVALATFSEHQHQLKGLFFAGSLGLIPLGTGGIKPNICNFGADQIGDDTDRQKDHQKRFFSYFYMSINVGVLIAFGYLVNVSTHGIAGFVPLEEGYFAAYIVAAASMALAVTMFVAGSRCYRISSGGGIEGFVTMVTAVAHSIRNGGGLRGVACAVGWITMPFFFLCTVAAALWPHSVEESILSPDLVNATTGAVFANIYERGCALPGAATPPARRLHGGGGGGQGGVAALLNNVSLALGCISCLCLVVTHRNNQWIKLPQRSKLSSFTAEEVRAGFATVPLIIVVNLAFNLAYNSMNNAFPSQACQMNSLLGGSQLNGAFFNLGDAIAIILFTPLFESVLYPLIGKLKGSPLRLGQKICTGLCIAALGNAVAAWMEIRRKTAPLVCWEAVSECAPNGIHMRDMSAFWMFIPFALIGAAEILVNPCMYYFCYTAAPPKVRSLVQAFNLFFQGSASNAFTAVVTQYSFPNDFDTGHLEYFYFINVVCAMLGVLVYFYLTRCGRNGEDVKADVRDEEVDPTEHEYGAAAHATHRELES
;
A
#
# COMPACT_ATOMS: atom_id res chain seq x y z
N VAL A 1 -20.32 55.59 -22.46
CA VAL A 1 -21.45 56.38 -22.93
C VAL A 1 -21.30 56.65 -24.41
N PRO A 2 -22.27 56.48 -25.33
CA PRO A 2 -23.70 56.20 -25.23
C PRO A 2 -24.09 54.87 -25.89
N ASP A 3 -25.30 54.38 -26.10
CA ASP A 3 -26.66 54.80 -25.79
C ASP A 3 -27.63 53.62 -26.06
N VAL A 4 -28.64 53.58 -25.32
CA VAL A 4 -29.99 53.07 -25.37
C VAL A 4 -30.56 52.72 -26.76
N GLY A 5 -31.29 51.59 -26.82
CA GLY A 5 -32.23 51.21 -27.88
C GLY A 5 -33.03 49.99 -27.45
N ALA A 6 -34.07 50.14 -26.83
CA ALA A 6 -35.51 50.12 -27.10
C ALA A 6 -36.10 48.70 -27.35
N MET A 7 -37.07 48.37 -26.48
CA MET A 7 -38.07 47.29 -26.57
C MET A 7 -38.81 47.27 -27.90
N GLU A 8 -39.10 46.09 -28.40
CA GLU A 8 -40.32 45.83 -29.19
C GLU A 8 -40.96 44.48 -28.77
N THR A 9 -42.20 44.58 -28.35
CA THR A 9 -43.13 43.45 -28.14
C THR A 9 -43.85 43.16 -29.43
N PRO A 10 -44.06 41.89 -29.83
CA PRO A 10 -45.06 41.58 -30.87
C PRO A 10 -46.43 41.25 -30.26
N GLY A 11 -47.42 41.82 -30.94
CA GLY A 11 -48.83 41.82 -30.56
C GLY A 11 -49.53 40.47 -30.73
N VAL A 12 -50.59 40.41 -30.00
CA VAL A 12 -51.66 39.39 -30.07
C VAL A 12 -52.44 39.56 -31.37
N ASP A 13 -52.56 38.52 -32.17
CA ASP A 13 -53.60 38.48 -33.21
C ASP A 13 -54.62 37.37 -32.91
N SER A 14 -55.85 37.79 -32.93
CA SER A 14 -57.05 37.04 -32.60
C SER A 14 -57.60 36.31 -33.80
N SER A 15 -57.51 35.00 -33.87
CA SER A 15 -58.50 34.20 -34.61
C SER A 15 -58.54 32.75 -34.07
N GLY A 16 -59.64 32.45 -33.41
CA GLY A 16 -59.92 31.11 -32.89
C GLY A 16 -60.17 30.07 -33.97
N ARG A 17 -59.49 28.95 -33.85
CA ARG A 17 -59.96 27.62 -34.30
C ARG A 17 -59.39 26.56 -33.39
N ALA A 18 -60.28 25.83 -32.73
CA ALA A 18 -59.95 24.58 -32.05
C ALA A 18 -59.52 23.54 -33.08
N ASN A 19 -58.40 22.93 -32.85
CA ASN A 19 -58.03 21.67 -33.50
C ASN A 19 -57.79 20.61 -32.44
N GLU A 20 -58.55 19.53 -32.60
CA GLU A 20 -58.49 18.29 -31.84
C GLU A 20 -57.06 17.74 -31.77
N VAL A 21 -56.56 17.56 -30.55
CA VAL A 21 -55.37 16.76 -30.30
C VAL A 21 -55.81 15.30 -30.35
N ARG A 22 -55.55 14.62 -31.48
CA ARG A 22 -55.51 13.17 -31.54
C ARG A 22 -54.36 12.65 -30.70
N GLY A 23 -54.71 11.80 -29.74
CA GLY A 23 -53.75 11.04 -28.96
C GLY A 23 -52.78 10.26 -29.87
N ARG A 24 -51.50 10.49 -29.66
CA ARG A 24 -50.44 9.64 -30.15
C ARG A 24 -50.05 8.69 -29.01
N SER A 25 -50.28 7.43 -29.26
CA SER A 25 -49.94 6.31 -28.38
C SER A 25 -48.49 6.32 -27.96
N ASP A 26 -48.28 6.14 -26.65
CA ASP A 26 -47.02 5.72 -26.05
C ASP A 26 -46.61 4.38 -26.67
N GLY A 27 -45.52 4.38 -27.41
CA GLY A 27 -44.90 3.21 -28.02
C GLY A 27 -43.73 3.69 -28.85
N ASP A 28 -42.52 3.60 -28.30
CA ASP A 28 -41.21 3.50 -28.95
C ASP A 28 -40.06 4.29 -28.28
N ASP A 29 -39.99 4.27 -26.94
CA ASP A 29 -38.75 4.70 -26.27
C ASP A 29 -37.86 3.50 -25.90
N SER A 30 -38.25 2.26 -26.20
CA SER A 30 -37.46 1.05 -25.89
C SER A 30 -36.53 0.59 -27.05
N GLU A 31 -36.76 1.04 -28.29
CA GLU A 31 -35.92 0.61 -29.44
C GLU A 31 -34.64 1.45 -29.64
N THR A 32 -34.56 2.67 -29.11
CA THR A 32 -33.32 3.49 -29.22
C THR A 32 -32.27 3.13 -28.19
N ALA A 33 -32.64 2.56 -27.03
CA ALA A 33 -31.69 2.11 -26.02
C ALA A 33 -30.96 0.81 -26.39
N THR A 34 -31.66 -0.08 -27.14
CA THR A 34 -31.08 -1.37 -27.56
C THR A 34 -30.08 -1.26 -28.70
N SER A 35 -30.18 -0.22 -29.56
CA SER A 35 -29.26 -0.03 -30.68
C SER A 35 -27.89 0.47 -30.27
N ASP A 36 -27.77 1.24 -29.18
CA ASP A 36 -26.51 1.74 -28.67
C ASP A 36 -25.72 0.70 -27.84
N GLU A 37 -26.41 -0.30 -27.27
CA GLU A 37 -25.75 -1.40 -26.56
C GLU A 37 -25.05 -2.40 -27.48
N ASP A 38 -25.54 -2.60 -28.68
CA ASP A 38 -25.03 -3.61 -29.62
C ASP A 38 -23.71 -3.14 -30.33
N ASP A 39 -23.42 -1.85 -30.41
CA ASP A 39 -22.23 -1.32 -31.10
C ASP A 39 -21.06 -0.97 -30.15
N TYR A 40 -21.17 -1.22 -28.82
CA TYR A 40 -20.09 -0.96 -27.90
C TYR A 40 -18.91 -1.92 -28.12
N ARG A 41 -17.77 -1.36 -28.51
CA ARG A 41 -16.47 -2.07 -28.61
C ARG A 41 -15.54 -1.62 -27.48
N PRO A 42 -15.06 -2.56 -26.66
CA PRO A 42 -14.14 -2.21 -25.57
C PRO A 42 -12.83 -1.61 -26.13
N PRO A 43 -12.28 -0.56 -25.52
CA PRO A 43 -11.05 0.08 -25.95
C PRO A 43 -9.82 -0.75 -25.55
N ILE A 44 -9.59 -1.87 -26.24
CA ILE A 44 -8.54 -2.84 -25.89
C ILE A 44 -7.15 -2.20 -25.86
N GLY A 45 -6.83 -1.34 -26.85
CA GLY A 45 -5.52 -0.69 -26.94
C GLY A 45 -5.16 0.17 -25.71
N PRO A 46 -5.97 1.19 -25.37
CA PRO A 46 -5.79 1.99 -24.15
C PRO A 46 -5.70 1.17 -22.87
N VAL A 47 -6.60 0.19 -22.71
CA VAL A 47 -6.63 -0.69 -21.54
C VAL A 47 -5.35 -1.52 -21.44
N ALA A 48 -4.90 -2.14 -22.53
CA ALA A 48 -3.67 -2.93 -22.54
C ALA A 48 -2.43 -2.09 -22.17
N ILE A 49 -2.35 -0.85 -22.67
CA ILE A 49 -1.24 0.06 -22.31
C ILE A 49 -1.28 0.37 -20.81
N VAL A 50 -2.44 0.67 -20.22
CA VAL A 50 -2.57 0.95 -18.78
C VAL A 50 -2.13 -0.26 -17.95
N LEU A 51 -2.54 -1.48 -18.34
CA LEU A 51 -2.14 -2.72 -17.66
C LEU A 51 -0.61 -2.96 -17.75
N ALA A 52 0.00 -2.69 -18.91
CA ALA A 52 1.44 -2.81 -19.09
C ALA A 52 2.22 -1.75 -18.28
N VAL A 53 1.70 -0.52 -18.20
CA VAL A 53 2.27 0.55 -17.36
C VAL A 53 2.23 0.18 -15.89
N GLU A 54 1.10 -0.36 -15.40
CA GLU A 54 0.98 -0.83 -14.03
C GLU A 54 1.97 -1.96 -13.73
N LEU A 55 2.07 -2.96 -14.61
CA LEU A 55 3.04 -4.05 -14.45
C LEU A 55 4.47 -3.51 -14.30
N CYS A 56 4.89 -2.61 -15.19
CA CYS A 56 6.22 -2.02 -15.16
C CYS A 56 6.47 -1.19 -13.90
N GLU A 57 5.46 -0.42 -13.45
CA GLU A 57 5.56 0.38 -12.22
C GLU A 57 5.64 -0.53 -11.00
N ARG A 58 4.81 -1.57 -10.91
CA ARG A 58 4.85 -2.55 -9.81
C ARG A 58 6.18 -3.27 -9.75
N LEU A 59 6.69 -3.75 -10.89
CA LEU A 59 8.02 -4.34 -10.98
C LEU A 59 9.09 -3.42 -10.37
N THR A 60 9.06 -2.15 -10.76
CA THR A 60 9.99 -1.12 -10.25
C THR A 60 9.84 -0.91 -8.74
N TYR A 61 8.61 -0.68 -8.27
CA TYR A 61 8.33 -0.42 -6.86
C TYR A 61 8.77 -1.58 -5.96
N TYR A 62 8.37 -2.81 -6.31
CA TYR A 62 8.66 -3.98 -5.47
C TYR A 62 10.12 -4.41 -5.53
N THR A 63 10.82 -4.14 -6.64
CA THR A 63 12.28 -4.32 -6.68
C THR A 63 12.97 -3.43 -5.66
N LEU A 64 12.60 -2.14 -5.61
CA LEU A 64 13.15 -1.20 -4.62
C LEU A 64 12.74 -1.57 -3.19
N ALA A 65 11.45 -1.75 -2.94
CA ALA A 65 10.94 -2.06 -1.61
C ALA A 65 11.54 -3.36 -1.03
N GLY A 66 11.81 -4.35 -1.89
CA GLY A 66 12.37 -5.64 -1.49
C GLY A 66 13.88 -5.63 -1.25
N THR A 67 14.61 -4.73 -1.88
CA THR A 67 16.09 -4.77 -1.88
C THR A 67 16.75 -3.66 -1.07
N GLN A 68 16.14 -2.48 -0.98
CA GLN A 68 16.82 -1.31 -0.40
C GLN A 68 17.18 -1.46 1.08
N LYS A 69 16.39 -2.21 1.89
CA LYS A 69 16.74 -2.49 3.29
C LYS A 69 18.06 -3.26 3.38
N THR A 70 18.21 -4.30 2.57
CA THR A 70 19.44 -5.09 2.51
C THR A 70 20.60 -4.28 1.96
N TYR A 71 20.36 -3.41 0.98
CA TYR A 71 21.34 -2.46 0.46
C TYR A 71 21.82 -1.48 1.54
N PHE A 72 20.92 -0.88 2.33
CA PHE A 72 21.29 0.01 3.45
C PHE A 72 22.17 -0.71 4.47
N ASN A 73 21.82 -1.95 4.80
CA ASN A 73 22.55 -2.71 5.80
C ASN A 73 23.91 -3.18 5.27
N LYS A 74 23.96 -3.84 4.10
CA LYS A 74 25.18 -4.49 3.58
C LYS A 74 26.14 -3.53 2.89
N GLN A 75 25.61 -2.62 2.08
CA GLN A 75 26.44 -1.75 1.25
C GLN A 75 26.73 -0.40 1.92
N LEU A 76 25.76 0.14 2.67
CA LEU A 76 25.91 1.44 3.32
C LEU A 76 26.23 1.34 4.83
N GLY A 77 26.28 0.13 5.41
CA GLY A 77 26.68 -0.11 6.80
C GLY A 77 25.68 0.36 7.85
N TYR A 78 24.39 0.56 7.51
CA TYR A 78 23.38 0.91 8.51
C TYR A 78 23.04 -0.29 9.40
N GLU A 79 22.77 -0.01 10.68
CA GLU A 79 22.21 -1.01 11.58
C GLU A 79 20.89 -1.57 11.07
N PRO A 80 20.55 -2.85 11.35
CA PRO A 80 19.31 -3.48 10.87
C PRO A 80 18.04 -2.72 11.23
N SER A 81 17.96 -2.16 12.44
CA SER A 81 16.81 -1.34 12.89
C SER A 81 16.69 -0.04 12.11
N ALA A 82 17.82 0.64 11.86
CA ALA A 82 17.86 1.86 11.07
C ALA A 82 17.49 1.59 9.60
N ALA A 83 18.06 0.54 9.00
CA ALA A 83 17.73 0.13 7.62
C ALA A 83 16.24 -0.19 7.46
N ALA A 84 15.64 -0.91 8.41
CA ALA A 84 14.22 -1.21 8.41
C ALA A 84 13.36 0.04 8.61
N SER A 85 13.77 0.96 9.48
CA SER A 85 13.09 2.24 9.70
C SER A 85 13.12 3.12 8.44
N ILE A 86 14.27 3.25 7.77
CA ILE A 86 14.40 3.99 6.50
C ILE A 86 13.52 3.38 5.40
N ASN A 87 13.45 2.04 5.33
CA ASN A 87 12.56 1.35 4.38
C ASN A 87 11.08 1.64 4.64
N ALA A 88 10.68 1.71 5.91
CA ALA A 88 9.31 2.11 6.29
C ALA A 88 9.05 3.60 5.95
N VAL A 89 10.04 4.49 6.13
CA VAL A 89 9.96 5.90 5.71
C VAL A 89 9.80 6.03 4.19
N PHE A 90 10.50 5.23 3.40
CA PHE A 90 10.29 5.18 1.94
C PHE A 90 8.83 4.88 1.60
N SER A 91 8.27 3.83 2.17
CA SER A 91 6.86 3.46 1.97
C SER A 91 5.91 4.55 2.47
N MET A 92 6.17 5.12 3.64
CA MET A 92 5.41 6.26 4.19
C MET A 92 5.34 7.43 3.20
N LEU A 93 6.48 7.83 2.65
CA LEU A 93 6.56 8.95 1.70
C LEU A 93 5.81 8.64 0.39
N CYS A 94 5.94 7.42 -0.14
CA CYS A 94 5.21 7.00 -1.36
C CYS A 94 3.69 7.14 -1.22
N TYR A 95 3.14 6.79 -0.06
CA TYR A 95 1.71 6.94 0.20
C TYR A 95 1.31 8.36 0.61
N MET A 96 2.19 9.12 1.25
CA MET A 96 1.94 10.52 1.62
C MET A 96 1.69 11.38 0.37
N TRP A 97 2.46 11.19 -0.68
CA TRP A 97 2.30 11.92 -1.94
C TRP A 97 1.06 11.49 -2.74
N CYS A 98 0.40 10.36 -2.40
CA CYS A 98 -0.85 9.97 -3.06
C CYS A 98 -1.99 10.97 -2.83
N LEU A 99 -2.03 11.63 -1.67
CA LEU A 99 -3.05 12.64 -1.38
C LEU A 99 -2.90 13.90 -2.26
N PRO A 100 -1.74 14.58 -2.32
CA PRO A 100 -1.51 15.68 -3.26
C PRO A 100 -1.64 15.26 -4.73
N GLY A 101 -1.20 14.05 -5.08
CA GLY A 101 -1.29 13.53 -6.45
C GLY A 101 -2.72 13.28 -6.91
N GLY A 102 -3.58 12.75 -6.03
CA GLY A 102 -5.01 12.62 -6.31
C GLY A 102 -5.69 13.98 -6.48
N LEU A 103 -5.42 14.93 -5.58
CA LEU A 103 -5.94 16.30 -5.68
C LEU A 103 -5.46 17.00 -6.97
N ALA A 104 -4.20 16.83 -7.35
CA ALA A 104 -3.67 17.37 -8.60
C ALA A 104 -4.41 16.79 -9.83
N ALA A 105 -4.75 15.51 -9.80
CA ALA A 105 -5.52 14.88 -10.86
C ALA A 105 -6.97 15.38 -10.94
N ASP A 106 -7.58 15.68 -9.79
CA ASP A 106 -8.91 16.28 -9.75
C ASP A 106 -8.91 17.70 -10.34
N VAL A 107 -7.80 18.46 -10.17
CA VAL A 107 -7.67 19.84 -10.69
C VAL A 107 -7.26 19.89 -12.15
N TRP A 108 -6.20 19.16 -12.52
CA TRP A 108 -5.57 19.26 -13.85
C TRP A 108 -6.01 18.17 -14.82
N GLY A 109 -6.68 17.14 -14.31
CA GLY A 109 -6.99 15.92 -15.05
C GLY A 109 -5.91 14.84 -14.87
N ARG A 110 -6.33 13.58 -14.89
CA ARG A 110 -5.48 12.42 -14.58
C ARG A 110 -4.27 12.31 -15.52
N TYR A 111 -4.47 12.43 -16.83
CA TYR A 111 -3.37 12.34 -17.81
C TYR A 111 -2.27 13.38 -17.55
N LYS A 112 -2.66 14.66 -17.38
CA LYS A 112 -1.74 15.76 -17.15
C LYS A 112 -1.00 15.67 -15.81
N THR A 113 -1.52 14.92 -14.86
CA THR A 113 -0.89 14.66 -13.57
C THR A 113 0.05 13.44 -13.63
N ILE A 114 -0.39 12.36 -14.29
CA ILE A 114 0.39 11.11 -14.39
C ILE A 114 1.70 11.35 -15.15
N VAL A 115 1.66 11.98 -16.32
CA VAL A 115 2.85 12.10 -17.19
C VAL A 115 4.04 12.78 -16.49
N PRO A 116 3.95 14.00 -15.95
CA PRO A 116 5.08 14.65 -15.31
C PRO A 116 5.56 13.91 -14.06
N LEU A 117 4.64 13.41 -13.23
CA LEU A 117 5.00 12.70 -11.99
C LEU A 117 5.62 11.33 -12.28
N ALA A 118 5.13 10.60 -13.29
CA ALA A 118 5.76 9.38 -13.77
C ALA A 118 7.19 9.63 -14.31
N SER A 119 7.40 10.75 -15.00
CA SER A 119 8.73 11.15 -15.49
C SER A 119 9.69 11.47 -14.34
N ILE A 120 9.19 12.11 -13.26
CA ILE A 120 9.96 12.33 -12.03
C ILE A 120 10.32 11.00 -11.36
N TYR A 121 9.37 10.04 -11.33
CA TYR A 121 9.64 8.71 -10.81
C TYR A 121 10.75 8.01 -11.62
N ALA A 122 10.66 8.00 -12.94
CA ALA A 122 11.69 7.43 -13.81
C ALA A 122 13.07 8.09 -13.58
N ALA A 123 13.13 9.41 -13.44
CA ALA A 123 14.36 10.10 -13.09
C ALA A 123 14.91 9.65 -11.72
N GLY A 124 14.04 9.50 -10.73
CA GLY A 124 14.40 8.98 -9.39
C GLY A 124 14.99 7.56 -9.44
N THR A 125 14.42 6.66 -10.24
CA THR A 125 14.93 5.30 -10.41
C THR A 125 16.30 5.26 -11.11
N VAL A 126 16.52 6.14 -12.08
CA VAL A 126 17.84 6.32 -12.71
C VAL A 126 18.87 6.79 -11.69
N LEU A 127 18.54 7.79 -10.84
CA LEU A 127 19.45 8.25 -9.79
C LEU A 127 19.81 7.13 -8.81
N VAL A 128 18.82 6.32 -8.40
CA VAL A 128 19.07 5.16 -7.53
C VAL A 128 20.00 4.16 -8.22
N ALA A 129 19.75 3.81 -9.47
CA ALA A 129 20.61 2.89 -10.21
C ALA A 129 22.05 3.42 -10.33
N LEU A 130 22.23 4.68 -10.70
CA LEU A 130 23.58 5.29 -10.80
C LEU A 130 24.30 5.35 -9.46
N ALA A 131 23.56 5.57 -8.37
CA ALA A 131 24.13 5.63 -7.02
C ALA A 131 24.60 4.27 -6.50
N THR A 132 24.18 3.17 -7.09
CA THR A 132 24.55 1.81 -6.68
C THR A 132 25.70 1.21 -7.49
N PHE A 133 26.30 1.98 -8.40
CA PHE A 133 27.49 1.55 -9.12
C PHE A 133 28.68 1.32 -8.16
N SER A 134 29.29 0.15 -8.24
CA SER A 134 30.16 -0.44 -7.20
C SER A 134 31.31 0.43 -6.71
N GLU A 135 31.92 1.22 -7.58
CA GLU A 135 33.13 2.00 -7.24
C GLU A 135 32.84 3.26 -6.39
N HIS A 136 31.60 3.75 -6.34
CA HIS A 136 31.27 5.08 -5.80
C HIS A 136 30.11 5.11 -4.78
N GLN A 137 29.63 3.96 -4.31
CA GLN A 137 28.42 3.84 -3.49
C GLN A 137 28.38 4.77 -2.27
N HIS A 138 29.46 4.83 -1.50
CA HIS A 138 29.53 5.70 -0.31
C HIS A 138 29.54 7.19 -0.65
N GLN A 139 30.17 7.58 -1.76
CA GLN A 139 30.21 8.98 -2.22
C GLN A 139 28.85 9.41 -2.79
N LEU A 140 28.12 8.50 -3.43
CA LEU A 140 26.83 8.75 -4.07
C LEU A 140 25.61 8.46 -3.16
N LYS A 141 25.84 8.17 -1.88
CA LYS A 141 24.78 7.92 -0.89
C LYS A 141 23.70 9.01 -0.88
N GLY A 142 24.08 10.29 -0.97
CA GLY A 142 23.14 11.41 -1.06
C GLY A 142 22.26 11.34 -2.31
N LEU A 143 22.81 10.88 -3.44
CA LEU A 143 22.08 10.68 -4.69
C LEU A 143 21.07 9.54 -4.58
N PHE A 144 21.44 8.45 -3.91
CA PHE A 144 20.53 7.35 -3.61
C PHE A 144 19.32 7.84 -2.82
N PHE A 145 19.53 8.58 -1.73
CA PHE A 145 18.46 9.12 -0.90
C PHE A 145 17.61 10.16 -1.64
N ALA A 146 18.22 11.01 -2.45
CA ALA A 146 17.46 11.95 -3.29
C ALA A 146 16.53 11.23 -4.27
N GLY A 147 16.98 10.12 -4.87
CA GLY A 147 16.16 9.26 -5.71
C GLY A 147 15.10 8.53 -4.91
N SER A 148 15.50 7.73 -3.91
CA SER A 148 14.62 6.81 -3.20
C SER A 148 13.64 7.49 -2.24
N LEU A 149 14.04 8.52 -1.50
CA LEU A 149 13.18 9.21 -0.53
C LEU A 149 12.58 10.52 -1.08
N GLY A 150 13.09 11.04 -2.21
CA GLY A 150 12.62 12.28 -2.83
C GLY A 150 11.79 12.02 -4.08
N LEU A 151 12.46 11.75 -5.21
CA LEU A 151 11.82 11.74 -6.53
C LEU A 151 10.86 10.56 -6.73
N ILE A 152 11.24 9.35 -6.30
CA ILE A 152 10.39 8.16 -6.43
C ILE A 152 9.08 8.31 -5.66
N PRO A 153 9.06 8.68 -4.35
CA PRO A 153 7.82 8.93 -3.63
C PRO A 153 6.95 9.99 -4.27
N LEU A 154 7.53 11.12 -4.67
CA LEU A 154 6.80 12.21 -5.34
C LEU A 154 6.13 11.71 -6.61
N GLY A 155 6.87 10.99 -7.45
CA GLY A 155 6.35 10.42 -8.70
C GLY A 155 5.29 9.34 -8.48
N THR A 156 5.47 8.46 -7.50
CA THR A 156 4.50 7.43 -7.09
C THR A 156 3.16 8.05 -6.72
N GLY A 157 3.18 9.21 -6.06
CA GLY A 157 1.97 9.94 -5.71
C GLY A 157 1.09 10.32 -6.91
N GLY A 158 1.69 10.54 -8.08
CA GLY A 158 0.94 10.83 -9.30
C GLY A 158 0.34 9.61 -9.99
N ILE A 159 1.00 8.47 -9.89
CA ILE A 159 0.61 7.24 -10.60
C ILE A 159 -0.37 6.42 -9.75
N LYS A 160 0.02 6.07 -8.54
CA LYS A 160 -0.66 5.08 -7.69
C LYS A 160 -2.16 5.34 -7.48
N PRO A 161 -2.63 6.57 -7.15
CA PRO A 161 -4.04 6.85 -6.99
C PRO A 161 -4.80 7.03 -8.31
N ASN A 162 -4.09 7.28 -9.42
CA ASN A 162 -4.71 7.80 -10.64
C ASN A 162 -4.74 6.82 -11.81
N ILE A 163 -3.76 5.92 -11.93
CA ILE A 163 -3.61 5.05 -13.11
C ILE A 163 -4.75 4.04 -13.25
N CYS A 164 -5.21 3.45 -12.16
CA CYS A 164 -6.33 2.52 -12.13
C CYS A 164 -7.62 3.22 -12.58
N ASN A 165 -7.90 4.38 -12.00
CA ASN A 165 -9.07 5.19 -12.36
C ASN A 165 -8.98 5.70 -13.78
N PHE A 166 -7.79 6.08 -14.25
CA PHE A 166 -7.59 6.47 -15.65
C PHE A 166 -7.91 5.33 -16.62
N GLY A 167 -7.54 4.10 -16.28
CA GLY A 167 -7.88 2.92 -17.08
C GLY A 167 -9.39 2.64 -17.09
N ALA A 168 -10.07 2.77 -15.96
CA ALA A 168 -11.51 2.63 -15.85
C ALA A 168 -12.26 3.70 -16.67
N ASP A 169 -11.78 4.95 -16.68
CA ASP A 169 -12.34 6.05 -17.49
C ASP A 169 -12.27 5.77 -19.00
N GLN A 170 -11.32 4.93 -19.46
CA GLN A 170 -11.24 4.58 -20.89
C GLN A 170 -12.45 3.72 -21.32
N ILE A 171 -12.98 2.93 -20.40
CA ILE A 171 -14.10 2.00 -20.65
C ILE A 171 -15.43 2.74 -20.57
N GLY A 172 -15.60 3.62 -19.55
CA GLY A 172 -16.87 4.28 -19.23
C GLY A 172 -17.77 3.42 -18.34
N ASP A 173 -18.89 3.98 -17.91
CA ASP A 173 -19.86 3.36 -16.99
C ASP A 173 -21.33 3.63 -17.37
N ASP A 174 -21.57 4.11 -18.59
CA ASP A 174 -22.90 4.52 -19.07
C ASP A 174 -23.84 3.32 -19.30
N THR A 175 -23.30 2.16 -19.71
CA THR A 175 -24.06 0.95 -20.02
C THR A 175 -23.65 -0.22 -19.12
N ASP A 176 -24.54 -1.22 -18.98
CA ASP A 176 -24.24 -2.40 -18.16
C ASP A 176 -23.08 -3.24 -18.76
N ARG A 177 -22.97 -3.30 -20.09
CA ARG A 177 -21.80 -3.90 -20.76
C ARG A 177 -20.49 -3.18 -20.40
N GLN A 178 -20.47 -1.84 -20.35
CA GLN A 178 -19.30 -1.08 -19.91
C GLN A 178 -18.94 -1.38 -18.47
N LYS A 179 -19.90 -1.45 -17.55
CA LYS A 179 -19.70 -1.83 -16.16
C LYS A 179 -19.09 -3.22 -16.02
N ASP A 180 -19.53 -4.19 -16.82
CA ASP A 180 -18.95 -5.55 -16.81
C ASP A 180 -17.52 -5.57 -17.37
N HIS A 181 -17.25 -4.82 -18.43
CA HIS A 181 -15.87 -4.65 -18.91
C HIS A 181 -14.98 -3.95 -17.88
N GLN A 182 -15.52 -2.98 -17.13
CA GLN A 182 -14.83 -2.31 -16.06
C GLN A 182 -14.50 -3.27 -14.91
N LYS A 183 -15.42 -4.15 -14.50
CA LYS A 183 -15.14 -5.22 -13.52
C LYS A 183 -14.00 -6.13 -13.97
N ARG A 184 -14.02 -6.57 -15.24
CA ARG A 184 -12.93 -7.38 -15.82
C ARG A 184 -11.60 -6.61 -15.87
N PHE A 185 -11.63 -5.32 -16.19
CA PHE A 185 -10.44 -4.47 -16.16
C PHE A 185 -9.81 -4.44 -14.77
N PHE A 186 -10.58 -4.25 -13.70
CA PHE A 186 -10.03 -4.26 -12.33
C PHE A 186 -9.38 -5.61 -11.99
N SER A 187 -9.95 -6.72 -12.44
CA SER A 187 -9.35 -8.05 -12.26
C SER A 187 -8.01 -8.19 -13.00
N TYR A 188 -7.93 -7.74 -14.26
CA TYR A 188 -6.69 -7.73 -15.03
C TYR A 188 -5.67 -6.75 -14.45
N PHE A 189 -6.11 -5.60 -13.96
CA PHE A 189 -5.26 -4.62 -13.30
C PHE A 189 -4.60 -5.22 -12.05
N TYR A 190 -5.40 -5.90 -11.23
CA TYR A 190 -4.87 -6.62 -10.07
C TYR A 190 -3.91 -7.75 -10.44
N MET A 191 -4.20 -8.48 -11.52
CA MET A 191 -3.28 -9.49 -12.06
C MET A 191 -1.96 -8.88 -12.51
N SER A 192 -1.98 -7.72 -13.18
CA SER A 192 -0.76 -7.01 -13.60
C SER A 192 0.12 -6.63 -12.41
N ILE A 193 -0.47 -6.19 -11.29
CA ILE A 193 0.24 -5.95 -10.03
C ILE A 193 0.99 -7.22 -9.60
N ASN A 194 0.28 -8.35 -9.51
CA ASN A 194 0.86 -9.60 -9.01
C ASN A 194 1.95 -10.17 -9.94
N VAL A 195 1.83 -10.01 -11.26
CA VAL A 195 2.90 -10.39 -12.20
C VAL A 195 4.15 -9.54 -11.95
N GLY A 196 4.00 -8.23 -11.73
CA GLY A 196 5.12 -7.36 -11.37
C GLY A 196 5.80 -7.78 -10.06
N VAL A 197 5.00 -8.14 -9.04
CA VAL A 197 5.47 -8.68 -7.75
C VAL A 197 6.26 -9.98 -7.94
N LEU A 198 5.73 -10.92 -8.73
CA LEU A 198 6.38 -12.22 -9.00
C LEU A 198 7.76 -12.04 -9.64
N ILE A 199 7.89 -11.14 -10.62
CA ILE A 199 9.19 -10.88 -11.27
C ILE A 199 10.14 -10.18 -10.28
N ALA A 200 9.67 -9.18 -9.53
CA ALA A 200 10.49 -8.45 -8.58
C ALA A 200 11.05 -9.36 -7.47
N PHE A 201 10.17 -9.99 -6.70
CA PHE A 201 10.60 -10.84 -5.57
C PHE A 201 11.13 -12.20 -6.00
N GLY A 202 10.61 -12.78 -7.07
CA GLY A 202 11.06 -14.10 -7.57
C GLY A 202 12.44 -14.06 -8.22
N TYR A 203 12.77 -12.94 -8.89
CA TYR A 203 14.00 -12.85 -9.66
C TYR A 203 14.89 -11.67 -9.27
N LEU A 204 14.44 -10.41 -9.39
CA LEU A 204 15.31 -9.24 -9.26
C LEU A 204 15.88 -9.07 -7.84
N VAL A 205 15.13 -9.45 -6.82
CA VAL A 205 15.63 -9.44 -5.43
C VAL A 205 16.80 -10.41 -5.25
N ASN A 206 16.75 -11.58 -5.89
CA ASN A 206 17.88 -12.53 -5.84
C ASN A 206 19.06 -12.02 -6.68
N VAL A 207 18.81 -11.43 -7.86
CA VAL A 207 19.86 -10.79 -8.67
C VAL A 207 20.60 -9.73 -7.86
N SER A 208 19.90 -8.93 -7.06
CA SER A 208 20.52 -7.86 -6.27
C SER A 208 21.55 -8.38 -5.25
N THR A 209 21.39 -9.59 -4.74
CA THR A 209 22.26 -10.17 -3.71
C THR A 209 23.26 -11.19 -4.23
N HIS A 210 23.03 -11.79 -5.38
CA HIS A 210 23.86 -12.88 -5.93
C HIS A 210 24.46 -12.57 -7.31
N GLY A 211 24.02 -11.47 -7.95
CA GLY A 211 24.36 -11.24 -9.35
C GLY A 211 23.74 -12.28 -10.29
N ILE A 212 24.33 -12.46 -11.45
CA ILE A 212 23.97 -13.49 -12.43
C ILE A 212 25.27 -14.15 -12.89
N ALA A 213 25.41 -15.45 -12.66
CA ALA A 213 26.60 -16.19 -13.01
C ALA A 213 26.97 -16.01 -14.52
N GLY A 214 28.19 -15.55 -14.77
CA GLY A 214 28.72 -15.30 -16.10
C GLY A 214 28.31 -13.97 -16.76
N PHE A 215 27.38 -13.19 -16.16
CA PHE A 215 26.89 -11.92 -16.73
C PHE A 215 27.00 -10.73 -15.79
N VAL A 216 26.65 -10.91 -14.50
CA VAL A 216 26.62 -9.83 -13.50
C VAL A 216 27.42 -10.26 -12.30
N PRO A 217 28.55 -9.59 -11.99
CA PRO A 217 29.30 -9.87 -10.77
C PRO A 217 28.46 -9.62 -9.51
N LEU A 218 28.79 -10.30 -8.42
CA LEU A 218 28.13 -10.16 -7.13
C LEU A 218 28.10 -8.70 -6.65
N GLU A 219 29.18 -7.98 -6.87
CA GLU A 219 29.36 -6.58 -6.46
C GLU A 219 28.41 -5.63 -7.19
N GLU A 220 28.00 -5.97 -8.41
CA GLU A 220 27.11 -5.17 -9.25
C GLU A 220 25.64 -5.64 -9.22
N GLY A 221 25.29 -6.61 -8.37
CA GLY A 221 23.96 -7.17 -8.31
C GLY A 221 22.87 -6.12 -8.04
N TYR A 222 23.10 -5.20 -7.11
CA TYR A 222 22.16 -4.09 -6.84
C TYR A 222 22.04 -3.14 -8.03
N PHE A 223 23.15 -2.78 -8.66
CA PHE A 223 23.13 -1.95 -9.87
C PHE A 223 22.31 -2.61 -10.97
N ALA A 224 22.53 -3.90 -11.24
CA ALA A 224 21.80 -4.65 -12.24
C ALA A 224 20.29 -4.69 -11.96
N ALA A 225 19.89 -4.95 -10.71
CA ALA A 225 18.47 -4.96 -10.34
C ALA A 225 17.83 -3.58 -10.52
N TYR A 226 18.51 -2.52 -10.12
CA TYR A 226 17.97 -1.16 -10.20
C TYR A 226 18.00 -0.58 -11.62
N ILE A 227 18.95 -0.96 -12.48
CA ILE A 227 18.93 -0.54 -13.88
C ILE A 227 17.75 -1.20 -14.64
N VAL A 228 17.41 -2.46 -14.31
CA VAL A 228 16.21 -3.10 -14.85
C VAL A 228 14.94 -2.39 -14.38
N ALA A 229 14.87 -2.03 -13.10
CA ALA A 229 13.76 -1.26 -12.55
C ALA A 229 13.65 0.12 -13.22
N ALA A 230 14.76 0.83 -13.42
CA ALA A 230 14.79 2.12 -14.12
C ALA A 230 14.36 2.00 -15.59
N ALA A 231 14.83 0.97 -16.29
CA ALA A 231 14.43 0.70 -17.67
C ALA A 231 12.93 0.37 -17.77
N SER A 232 12.41 -0.42 -16.83
CA SER A 232 10.99 -0.75 -16.74
C SER A 232 10.13 0.51 -16.53
N MET A 233 10.54 1.41 -15.62
CA MET A 233 9.82 2.65 -15.39
C MET A 233 9.89 3.61 -16.59
N ALA A 234 11.04 3.71 -17.24
CA ALA A 234 11.20 4.50 -18.47
C ALA A 234 10.32 3.94 -19.61
N LEU A 235 10.23 2.62 -19.73
CA LEU A 235 9.32 1.96 -20.68
C LEU A 235 7.86 2.28 -20.36
N ALA A 236 7.45 2.24 -19.08
CA ALA A 236 6.10 2.60 -18.65
C ALA A 236 5.73 4.02 -19.08
N VAL A 237 6.60 5.00 -18.80
CA VAL A 237 6.38 6.41 -19.20
C VAL A 237 6.29 6.54 -20.72
N THR A 238 7.18 5.87 -21.44
CA THR A 238 7.21 5.92 -22.90
C THR A 238 5.93 5.34 -23.51
N MET A 239 5.48 4.17 -23.04
CA MET A 239 4.24 3.55 -23.50
C MET A 239 3.04 4.42 -23.18
N PHE A 240 2.98 5.00 -21.98
CA PHE A 240 1.87 5.86 -21.56
C PHE A 240 1.77 7.13 -22.42
N VAL A 241 2.89 7.79 -22.70
CA VAL A 241 2.94 8.98 -23.55
C VAL A 241 2.64 8.62 -25.02
N ALA A 242 3.20 7.54 -25.54
CA ALA A 242 2.94 7.08 -26.91
C ALA A 242 1.45 6.76 -27.14
N GLY A 243 0.76 6.22 -26.12
CA GLY A 243 -0.67 5.93 -26.14
C GLY A 243 -1.58 7.17 -26.12
N SER A 244 -1.03 8.38 -25.98
CA SER A 244 -1.80 9.63 -25.78
C SER A 244 -2.88 9.88 -26.84
N ARG A 245 -2.65 9.44 -28.08
CA ARG A 245 -3.60 9.61 -29.19
C ARG A 245 -4.81 8.66 -29.12
N CYS A 246 -4.71 7.60 -28.32
CA CYS A 246 -5.75 6.59 -28.19
C CYS A 246 -6.62 6.81 -26.94
N TYR A 247 -6.23 7.72 -26.04
CA TYR A 247 -6.91 7.92 -24.78
C TYR A 247 -8.08 8.88 -24.85
N ARG A 248 -9.12 8.59 -24.07
CA ARG A 248 -10.14 9.57 -23.66
C ARG A 248 -9.55 10.40 -22.51
N ILE A 249 -9.18 11.64 -22.76
CA ILE A 249 -8.59 12.54 -21.77
C ILE A 249 -9.69 13.47 -21.26
N SER A 250 -10.09 13.27 -19.99
CA SER A 250 -11.02 14.15 -19.29
C SER A 250 -10.31 15.33 -18.62
N SER A 251 -10.96 16.48 -18.60
CA SER A 251 -10.53 17.61 -17.77
C SER A 251 -10.87 17.35 -16.30
N GLY A 252 -10.06 17.89 -15.37
CA GLY A 252 -10.34 17.75 -13.94
C GLY A 252 -11.68 18.35 -13.53
N GLY A 253 -12.33 17.75 -12.53
CA GLY A 253 -13.62 18.16 -11.98
C GLY A 253 -13.55 19.29 -10.94
N GLY A 254 -12.35 19.65 -10.44
CA GLY A 254 -12.13 20.70 -9.47
C GLY A 254 -11.84 20.24 -8.04
N ILE A 255 -11.42 21.17 -7.20
CA ILE A 255 -10.97 20.94 -5.81
C ILE A 255 -12.08 21.22 -4.76
N GLU A 256 -13.31 21.44 -5.21
CA GLU A 256 -14.39 21.96 -4.35
C GLU A 256 -14.68 21.10 -3.11
N GLY A 257 -14.67 19.78 -3.24
CA GLY A 257 -14.91 18.86 -2.14
C GLY A 257 -13.88 19.02 -1.01
N PHE A 258 -12.60 19.03 -1.37
CA PHE A 258 -11.51 19.20 -0.40
C PHE A 258 -11.56 20.58 0.28
N VAL A 259 -11.69 21.64 -0.52
CA VAL A 259 -11.77 23.02 0.00
C VAL A 259 -12.96 23.18 0.94
N THR A 260 -14.11 22.60 0.58
CA THR A 260 -15.31 22.64 1.42
C THR A 260 -15.10 21.93 2.76
N MET A 261 -14.50 20.74 2.77
CA MET A 261 -14.22 20.02 4.02
C MET A 261 -13.23 20.78 4.91
N VAL A 262 -12.14 21.29 4.35
CA VAL A 262 -11.14 22.07 5.10
C VAL A 262 -11.76 23.38 5.65
N THR A 263 -12.52 24.10 4.84
CA THR A 263 -13.15 25.35 5.26
C THR A 263 -14.24 25.13 6.30
N ALA A 264 -15.03 24.04 6.20
CA ALA A 264 -16.03 23.68 7.20
C ALA A 264 -15.40 23.42 8.58
N VAL A 265 -14.30 22.65 8.62
CA VAL A 265 -13.55 22.40 9.86
C VAL A 265 -12.95 23.69 10.41
N ALA A 266 -12.25 24.48 9.58
CA ALA A 266 -11.63 25.72 10.00
C ALA A 266 -12.67 26.74 10.52
N HIS A 267 -13.82 26.85 9.85
CA HIS A 267 -14.94 27.70 10.29
C HIS A 267 -15.51 27.24 11.64
N SER A 268 -15.68 25.92 11.79
CA SER A 268 -16.23 25.35 13.03
C SER A 268 -15.29 25.52 14.22
N ILE A 269 -13.98 25.37 14.01
CA ILE A 269 -12.95 25.63 15.03
C ILE A 269 -13.05 27.10 15.52
N ARG A 270 -13.17 28.06 14.59
CA ARG A 270 -13.23 29.50 14.92
C ARG A 270 -14.56 29.90 15.56
N ASN A 271 -15.67 29.28 15.21
CA ASN A 271 -17.02 29.70 15.54
C ASN A 271 -17.75 28.75 16.51
N GLY A 272 -17.05 28.29 17.54
CA GLY A 272 -17.67 27.59 18.66
C GLY A 272 -17.62 26.04 18.61
N GLY A 273 -16.62 25.46 17.96
CA GLY A 273 -16.37 24.03 17.98
C GLY A 273 -15.97 23.47 19.37
N GLY A 274 -15.75 24.35 20.36
CA GLY A 274 -15.40 23.99 21.71
C GLY A 274 -14.16 23.11 21.80
N LEU A 275 -14.11 22.23 22.80
CA LEU A 275 -13.00 21.32 23.03
C LEU A 275 -12.77 20.35 21.85
N ARG A 276 -13.86 19.95 21.14
CA ARG A 276 -13.75 19.06 19.98
C ARG A 276 -13.08 19.73 18.78
N GLY A 277 -13.41 21.01 18.53
CA GLY A 277 -12.73 21.78 17.49
C GLY A 277 -11.24 21.95 17.76
N VAL A 278 -10.87 22.22 19.02
CA VAL A 278 -9.46 22.29 19.44
C VAL A 278 -8.77 20.93 19.27
N ALA A 279 -9.39 19.85 19.72
CA ALA A 279 -8.83 18.51 19.56
C ALA A 279 -8.65 18.12 18.08
N CYS A 280 -9.61 18.46 17.21
CA CYS A 280 -9.48 18.27 15.77
C CYS A 280 -8.28 19.04 15.19
N ALA A 281 -8.13 20.31 15.57
CA ALA A 281 -7.00 21.14 15.16
C ALA A 281 -5.66 20.54 15.64
N VAL A 282 -5.59 20.13 16.90
CA VAL A 282 -4.41 19.44 17.46
C VAL A 282 -4.09 18.18 16.64
N GLY A 283 -5.09 17.33 16.36
CA GLY A 283 -4.90 16.12 15.57
C GLY A 283 -4.29 16.38 14.19
N TRP A 284 -4.83 17.32 13.44
CA TRP A 284 -4.32 17.66 12.09
C TRP A 284 -3.00 18.42 12.11
N ILE A 285 -2.74 19.27 13.11
CA ILE A 285 -1.48 20.01 13.23
C ILE A 285 -0.33 19.08 13.67
N THR A 286 -0.58 18.15 14.60
CA THR A 286 0.47 17.23 15.08
C THR A 286 0.86 16.17 14.05
N MET A 287 0.00 15.84 13.08
CA MET A 287 0.27 14.84 12.06
C MET A 287 1.50 15.17 11.18
N PRO A 288 1.66 16.35 10.58
CA PRO A 288 2.88 16.69 9.84
C PRO A 288 4.15 16.63 10.69
N PHE A 289 4.08 17.08 11.96
CA PHE A 289 5.22 17.01 12.87
C PHE A 289 5.58 15.57 13.23
N PHE A 290 4.59 14.68 13.37
CA PHE A 290 4.80 13.25 13.50
C PHE A 290 5.66 12.71 12.34
N PHE A 291 5.29 12.99 11.10
CA PHE A 291 6.05 12.55 9.93
C PHE A 291 7.45 13.17 9.87
N LEU A 292 7.58 14.47 10.14
CA LEU A 292 8.88 15.14 10.15
C LEU A 292 9.83 14.54 11.20
N CYS A 293 9.34 14.31 12.42
CA CYS A 293 10.13 13.68 13.46
C CYS A 293 10.50 12.23 13.12
N THR A 294 9.58 11.47 12.48
CA THR A 294 9.86 10.11 12.02
C THR A 294 10.99 10.08 10.98
N VAL A 295 10.92 10.96 9.98
CA VAL A 295 11.98 11.09 8.96
C VAL A 295 13.29 11.51 9.60
N ALA A 296 13.25 12.52 10.46
CA ALA A 296 14.44 13.02 11.14
C ALA A 296 15.08 11.93 12.02
N ALA A 297 14.28 11.16 12.76
CA ALA A 297 14.78 10.07 13.60
C ALA A 297 15.41 8.94 12.76
N ALA A 298 14.76 8.56 11.64
CA ALA A 298 15.24 7.50 10.78
C ALA A 298 16.52 7.87 10.01
N LEU A 299 16.67 9.14 9.65
CA LEU A 299 17.83 9.65 8.90
C LEU A 299 18.93 10.24 9.80
N TRP A 300 18.68 10.34 11.13
CA TRP A 300 19.70 10.84 12.06
C TRP A 300 20.95 9.98 11.93
N PRO A 301 22.17 10.58 11.89
CA PRO A 301 23.39 9.82 11.76
C PRO A 301 23.52 8.82 12.91
N HIS A 302 23.23 7.57 12.64
CA HIS A 302 23.66 6.48 13.49
C HIS A 302 25.17 6.38 13.33
N SER A 303 25.90 6.17 14.43
CA SER A 303 27.32 5.96 14.38
C SER A 303 27.60 4.82 13.39
N VAL A 304 28.10 5.19 12.22
CA VAL A 304 28.66 4.22 11.29
C VAL A 304 29.91 3.71 12.02
N GLU A 305 29.81 2.55 12.65
CA GLU A 305 30.98 1.81 13.02
C GLU A 305 31.66 1.49 11.68
N GLU A 306 32.72 2.21 11.34
CA GLU A 306 33.65 1.80 10.29
C GLU A 306 34.22 0.45 10.72
N SER A 307 33.47 -0.59 10.51
CA SER A 307 33.99 -1.94 10.39
C SER A 307 34.81 -1.93 9.11
N ILE A 308 36.05 -1.43 9.22
CA ILE A 308 37.10 -1.64 8.23
C ILE A 308 37.30 -3.17 8.19
N LEU A 309 36.45 -3.86 7.46
CA LEU A 309 36.81 -5.18 6.93
C LEU A 309 37.97 -4.90 5.97
N SER A 310 39.16 -5.26 6.40
CA SER A 310 40.33 -5.24 5.52
C SER A 310 39.96 -6.00 4.23
N PRO A 311 40.22 -5.42 3.04
CA PRO A 311 39.89 -6.03 1.75
C PRO A 311 40.49 -7.44 1.59
N ASP A 312 41.54 -7.76 2.33
CA ASP A 312 42.26 -9.02 2.27
C ASP A 312 41.49 -10.22 2.85
N LEU A 313 40.47 -10.01 3.68
CA LEU A 313 39.68 -11.12 4.24
C LEU A 313 38.51 -11.54 3.34
N VAL A 314 38.00 -10.63 2.52
CA VAL A 314 36.87 -10.90 1.61
C VAL A 314 37.33 -11.73 0.40
N ASN A 315 38.52 -11.45 -0.14
CA ASN A 315 39.02 -12.15 -1.33
C ASN A 315 39.55 -13.56 -1.08
N ALA A 316 39.96 -13.87 0.14
CA ALA A 316 40.50 -15.21 0.48
C ALA A 316 39.40 -16.23 0.81
N THR A 317 38.20 -15.78 1.26
CA THR A 317 37.19 -16.68 1.82
C THR A 317 36.12 -17.08 0.79
N THR A 318 35.80 -16.23 -0.17
CA THR A 318 34.66 -16.46 -1.07
C THR A 318 34.95 -17.42 -2.24
N GLY A 319 36.14 -17.43 -2.78
CA GLY A 319 36.47 -18.26 -3.95
C GLY A 319 36.76 -19.73 -3.66
N ALA A 320 37.33 -20.06 -2.48
CA ALA A 320 37.76 -21.41 -2.13
C ALA A 320 36.70 -22.19 -1.33
N VAL A 321 35.76 -21.52 -0.68
CA VAL A 321 34.79 -22.13 0.23
C VAL A 321 33.67 -22.85 -0.53
N PHE A 322 33.19 -22.32 -1.65
CA PHE A 322 32.07 -22.90 -2.39
C PHE A 322 32.39 -24.26 -3.05
N ALA A 323 33.65 -24.50 -3.43
CA ALA A 323 34.04 -25.76 -4.06
C ALA A 323 34.16 -26.94 -3.06
N ASN A 324 34.41 -26.66 -1.77
CA ASN A 324 34.67 -27.68 -0.76
C ASN A 324 33.45 -28.06 0.12
N ILE A 325 32.38 -27.27 0.13
CA ILE A 325 31.19 -27.49 0.99
C ILE A 325 30.36 -28.68 0.50
N TYR A 326 30.35 -28.93 -0.80
CA TYR A 326 29.60 -30.06 -1.41
C TYR A 326 30.24 -31.43 -1.18
N GLU A 327 31.56 -31.49 -0.94
CA GLU A 327 32.30 -32.78 -0.78
C GLU A 327 32.45 -33.25 0.67
N ARG A 328 32.20 -32.38 1.67
CA ARG A 328 32.32 -32.76 3.08
C ARG A 328 31.01 -32.61 3.81
N GLY A 329 30.31 -33.72 3.97
CA GLY A 329 29.14 -33.80 4.84
C GLY A 329 29.42 -33.17 6.21
N CYS A 330 28.56 -32.30 6.68
CA CYS A 330 28.64 -31.61 7.97
C CYS A 330 28.56 -32.61 9.14
N ALA A 331 29.65 -33.29 9.45
CA ALA A 331 29.76 -34.14 10.63
C ALA A 331 31.21 -34.10 11.14
N LEU A 332 31.50 -33.15 12.01
CA LEU A 332 32.57 -33.25 12.98
C LEU A 332 32.01 -32.98 14.39
N PRO A 333 31.76 -34.06 15.18
CA PRO A 333 31.48 -33.88 16.60
C PRO A 333 32.79 -33.56 17.30
N GLY A 334 32.90 -32.38 17.91
CA GLY A 334 34.00 -32.07 18.82
C GLY A 334 34.83 -30.80 18.54
N ALA A 335 34.49 -29.99 17.54
CA ALA A 335 35.17 -28.69 17.38
C ALA A 335 34.62 -27.69 18.39
N ALA A 336 35.47 -27.17 19.26
CA ALA A 336 35.16 -26.12 20.20
C ALA A 336 34.62 -24.88 19.46
N THR A 337 33.47 -24.39 19.88
CA THR A 337 32.92 -23.13 19.40
C THR A 337 33.95 -22.02 19.54
N PRO A 338 34.30 -21.29 18.46
CA PRO A 338 35.15 -20.11 18.61
C PRO A 338 34.44 -19.13 19.56
N PRO A 339 35.21 -18.43 20.41
CA PRO A 339 34.62 -17.51 21.38
C PRO A 339 33.83 -16.43 20.64
N ALA A 340 32.57 -16.27 21.01
CA ALA A 340 31.70 -15.19 20.52
C ALA A 340 32.47 -13.87 20.74
N ARG A 341 32.84 -13.22 19.63
CA ARG A 341 33.44 -11.89 19.67
C ARG A 341 32.35 -10.96 20.19
N ARG A 342 32.42 -10.62 21.48
CA ARG A 342 31.56 -9.59 22.07
C ARG A 342 31.86 -8.29 21.31
N LEU A 343 30.95 -7.89 20.45
CA LEU A 343 30.86 -6.50 20.02
C LEU A 343 30.53 -5.69 21.29
N HIS A 344 31.56 -5.05 21.83
CA HIS A 344 31.38 -4.12 22.93
C HIS A 344 30.52 -2.98 22.41
N GLY A 345 29.32 -2.83 22.98
CA GLY A 345 28.51 -1.64 22.84
C GLY A 345 29.30 -0.43 23.33
N GLY A 346 29.97 0.26 22.41
CA GLY A 346 30.60 1.52 22.67
C GLY A 346 29.53 2.57 22.92
N GLY A 347 29.41 3.02 24.19
CA GLY A 347 28.54 4.13 24.57
C GLY A 347 28.94 5.43 23.89
N GLY A 348 28.35 5.76 22.76
CA GLY A 348 28.34 7.07 22.11
C GLY A 348 27.27 7.97 22.75
N GLY A 349 27.60 8.59 23.89
CA GLY A 349 26.61 9.26 24.76
C GLY A 349 26.07 10.61 24.29
N GLY A 350 26.02 10.91 22.99
CA GLY A 350 25.46 12.19 22.54
C GLY A 350 24.52 12.08 21.31
N GLN A 351 24.88 11.30 20.33
CA GLN A 351 24.12 11.19 19.08
C GLN A 351 22.95 10.20 19.18
N GLY A 352 23.07 9.11 19.94
CA GLY A 352 21.99 8.18 20.22
C GLY A 352 20.82 8.80 21.02
N GLY A 353 21.11 9.77 21.86
CA GLY A 353 20.09 10.48 22.64
C GLY A 353 19.14 11.33 21.81
N VAL A 354 19.63 11.98 20.74
CA VAL A 354 18.78 12.83 19.89
C VAL A 354 17.87 11.99 19.00
N ALA A 355 18.36 10.93 18.39
CA ALA A 355 17.53 10.01 17.61
C ALA A 355 16.44 9.37 18.47
N ALA A 356 16.78 8.90 19.68
CA ALA A 356 15.81 8.37 20.62
C ALA A 356 14.78 9.43 21.07
N LEU A 357 15.21 10.67 21.30
CA LEU A 357 14.30 11.78 21.64
C LEU A 357 13.33 12.05 20.49
N LEU A 358 13.83 12.17 19.25
CA LEU A 358 13.01 12.38 18.05
C LEU A 358 12.00 11.26 17.86
N ASN A 359 12.42 10.03 18.10
CA ASN A 359 11.54 8.85 18.00
C ASN A 359 10.44 8.86 19.08
N ASN A 360 10.78 9.21 20.33
CA ASN A 360 9.84 9.37 21.44
C ASN A 360 8.81 10.48 21.14
N VAL A 361 9.29 11.64 20.65
CA VAL A 361 8.42 12.76 20.26
C VAL A 361 7.53 12.36 19.09
N SER A 362 8.07 11.67 18.10
CA SER A 362 7.31 11.15 16.97
C SER A 362 6.17 10.23 17.43
N LEU A 363 6.47 9.25 18.28
CA LEU A 363 5.46 8.33 18.82
C LEU A 363 4.35 9.08 19.56
N ALA A 364 4.72 10.00 20.43
CA ALA A 364 3.77 10.81 21.19
C ALA A 364 2.86 11.65 20.26
N LEU A 365 3.44 12.33 19.28
CA LEU A 365 2.69 13.14 18.30
C LEU A 365 1.74 12.28 17.46
N GLY A 366 2.18 11.11 16.98
CA GLY A 366 1.35 10.17 16.22
C GLY A 366 0.17 9.65 17.03
N CYS A 367 0.41 9.24 18.28
CA CYS A 367 -0.64 8.79 19.18
C CYS A 367 -1.64 9.91 19.52
N ILE A 368 -1.15 11.12 19.83
CA ILE A 368 -2.01 12.29 20.09
C ILE A 368 -2.84 12.62 18.86
N SER A 369 -2.24 12.66 17.68
CA SER A 369 -2.92 12.94 16.43
C SER A 369 -4.06 11.95 16.16
N CYS A 370 -3.75 10.66 16.14
CA CYS A 370 -4.75 9.63 15.87
C CYS A 370 -5.86 9.60 16.93
N LEU A 371 -5.52 9.71 18.22
CA LEU A 371 -6.49 9.73 19.30
C LEU A 371 -7.41 10.94 19.18
N CYS A 372 -6.87 12.14 18.97
CA CYS A 372 -7.64 13.36 18.79
C CYS A 372 -8.60 13.24 17.61
N LEU A 373 -8.16 12.73 16.46
CA LEU A 373 -9.00 12.56 15.28
C LEU A 373 -10.10 11.51 15.50
N VAL A 374 -9.77 10.36 16.11
CA VAL A 374 -10.76 9.32 16.42
C VAL A 374 -11.83 9.83 17.39
N VAL A 375 -11.43 10.48 18.49
CA VAL A 375 -12.37 10.99 19.51
C VAL A 375 -13.24 12.12 18.96
N THR A 376 -12.65 13.03 18.17
CA THR A 376 -13.35 14.19 17.62
C THR A 376 -14.38 13.81 16.59
N HIS A 377 -14.01 12.92 15.64
CA HIS A 377 -14.87 12.52 14.54
C HIS A 377 -15.86 11.40 14.88
N ARG A 378 -15.87 10.92 16.11
CA ARG A 378 -16.92 10.02 16.61
C ARG A 378 -18.31 10.69 16.66
N ASN A 379 -18.37 12.03 16.77
CA ASN A 379 -19.60 12.81 16.70
C ASN A 379 -19.32 14.15 16.03
N ASN A 380 -19.77 14.32 14.79
CA ASN A 380 -19.49 15.46 13.93
C ASN A 380 -20.54 16.59 13.99
N GLN A 381 -21.48 16.58 14.96
CA GLN A 381 -22.51 17.64 15.08
C GLN A 381 -21.93 19.04 15.34
N TRP A 382 -20.68 19.14 15.82
CA TRP A 382 -19.95 20.39 16.01
C TRP A 382 -19.51 21.04 14.70
N ILE A 383 -19.51 20.30 13.57
CA ILE A 383 -19.11 20.81 12.25
C ILE A 383 -20.27 21.62 11.65
N LYS A 384 -20.00 22.90 11.35
CA LYS A 384 -20.94 23.86 10.76
C LYS A 384 -20.36 24.42 9.47
N LEU A 385 -21.18 24.58 8.46
CA LEU A 385 -20.80 25.29 7.24
C LEU A 385 -20.93 26.81 7.41
N PRO A 386 -20.06 27.64 6.80
CA PRO A 386 -20.19 29.06 6.77
C PRO A 386 -21.45 29.49 5.98
N GLN A 387 -22.27 30.39 6.55
CA GLN A 387 -23.56 30.83 5.97
C GLN A 387 -23.46 31.53 4.60
N ARG A 388 -22.29 31.91 4.14
CA ARG A 388 -22.04 32.72 2.93
C ARG A 388 -21.10 32.12 1.90
N SER A 389 -20.86 30.84 1.89
CA SER A 389 -20.04 30.27 0.80
C SER A 389 -20.91 30.14 -0.46
N LYS A 390 -20.80 31.08 -1.40
CA LYS A 390 -21.27 30.92 -2.79
C LYS A 390 -20.57 29.72 -3.50
N LEU A 391 -19.69 29.01 -2.78
CA LEU A 391 -18.82 27.96 -3.28
C LEU A 391 -19.34 26.56 -3.01
N SER A 392 -20.43 26.34 -2.24
CA SER A 392 -20.72 24.96 -1.86
C SER A 392 -22.10 24.49 -2.34
N SER A 393 -22.05 23.63 -3.32
CA SER A 393 -23.10 22.64 -3.60
C SER A 393 -23.25 21.57 -2.49
N PHE A 394 -22.49 21.69 -1.36
CA PHE A 394 -22.41 20.72 -0.27
C PHE A 394 -23.31 21.09 0.90
N THR A 395 -23.98 20.09 1.45
CA THR A 395 -24.73 20.21 2.70
C THR A 395 -23.86 19.95 3.92
N ALA A 396 -24.23 20.47 5.08
CA ALA A 396 -23.52 20.20 6.34
C ALA A 396 -23.56 18.69 6.71
N GLU A 397 -24.61 17.99 6.32
CA GLU A 397 -24.79 16.55 6.54
C GLU A 397 -23.80 15.74 5.70
N GLU A 398 -23.64 16.06 4.42
CA GLU A 398 -22.64 15.42 3.55
C GLU A 398 -21.20 15.56 4.11
N VAL A 399 -20.85 16.74 4.60
CA VAL A 399 -19.53 16.98 5.22
C VAL A 399 -19.37 16.16 6.51
N ARG A 400 -20.41 16.13 7.36
CA ARG A 400 -20.39 15.35 8.62
C ARG A 400 -20.29 13.86 8.35
N ALA A 401 -21.04 13.34 7.36
CA ALA A 401 -20.98 11.94 6.96
C ALA A 401 -19.58 11.55 6.45
N GLY A 402 -18.95 12.39 5.61
CA GLY A 402 -17.58 12.16 5.18
C GLY A 402 -16.59 12.02 6.35
N PHE A 403 -16.68 12.92 7.34
CA PHE A 403 -15.82 12.83 8.54
C PHE A 403 -16.19 11.68 9.50
N ALA A 404 -17.40 11.16 9.46
CA ALA A 404 -17.80 10.03 10.30
C ALA A 404 -17.06 8.72 9.96
N THR A 405 -16.49 8.62 8.76
CA THR A 405 -15.69 7.47 8.34
C THR A 405 -14.29 7.44 8.96
N VAL A 406 -13.74 8.62 9.34
CA VAL A 406 -12.35 8.79 9.79
C VAL A 406 -11.96 7.89 10.97
N PRO A 407 -12.77 7.71 12.04
CA PRO A 407 -12.39 6.84 13.16
C PRO A 407 -12.14 5.40 12.75
N LEU A 408 -13.00 4.82 11.93
CA LEU A 408 -12.83 3.44 11.45
C LEU A 408 -11.65 3.32 10.49
N ILE A 409 -11.46 4.28 9.61
CA ILE A 409 -10.31 4.34 8.70
C ILE A 409 -9.00 4.31 9.50
N ILE A 410 -8.87 5.14 10.54
CA ILE A 410 -7.67 5.18 11.37
C ILE A 410 -7.44 3.84 12.08
N VAL A 411 -8.45 3.35 12.80
CA VAL A 411 -8.32 2.18 13.66
C VAL A 411 -8.00 0.93 12.84
N VAL A 412 -8.77 0.66 11.78
CA VAL A 412 -8.59 -0.56 10.98
C VAL A 412 -7.26 -0.50 10.23
N ASN A 413 -6.94 0.63 9.59
CA ASN A 413 -5.70 0.73 8.83
C ASN A 413 -4.46 0.64 9.72
N LEU A 414 -4.42 1.28 10.88
CA LEU A 414 -3.27 1.16 11.77
C LEU A 414 -3.14 -0.27 12.32
N ALA A 415 -4.24 -0.87 12.78
CA ALA A 415 -4.24 -2.21 13.35
C ALA A 415 -3.80 -3.27 12.33
N PHE A 416 -4.28 -3.19 11.09
CA PHE A 416 -3.94 -4.13 10.03
C PHE A 416 -2.53 -3.90 9.50
N ASN A 417 -2.21 -2.65 9.11
CA ASN A 417 -0.99 -2.39 8.37
C ASN A 417 0.27 -2.43 9.24
N LEU A 418 0.19 -2.27 10.57
CA LEU A 418 1.33 -2.57 11.46
C LEU A 418 1.71 -4.06 11.38
N ALA A 419 0.73 -4.95 11.40
CA ALA A 419 0.96 -6.38 11.23
C ALA A 419 1.42 -6.74 9.80
N TYR A 420 0.81 -6.13 8.78
CA TYR A 420 1.14 -6.27 7.37
C TYR A 420 2.58 -5.85 7.05
N ASN A 421 3.06 -4.74 7.62
CA ASN A 421 4.40 -4.21 7.37
C ASN A 421 5.53 -5.12 7.91
N SER A 422 5.21 -6.17 8.67
CA SER A 422 6.16 -7.24 9.01
C SER A 422 6.73 -7.92 7.77
N MET A 423 5.93 -8.04 6.70
CA MET A 423 6.35 -8.64 5.43
C MET A 423 7.48 -7.86 4.75
N ASN A 424 7.52 -6.54 4.90
CA ASN A 424 8.52 -5.71 4.26
C ASN A 424 9.84 -5.64 5.05
N ASN A 425 9.83 -5.95 6.34
CA ASN A 425 10.98 -5.73 7.22
C ASN A 425 11.37 -6.98 8.02
N ALA A 426 10.47 -7.48 8.87
CA ALA A 426 10.81 -8.51 9.85
C ALA A 426 10.86 -9.92 9.24
N PHE A 427 9.87 -10.31 8.44
CA PHE A 427 9.83 -11.64 7.81
C PHE A 427 11.02 -11.90 6.89
N PRO A 428 11.41 -10.97 5.97
CA PRO A 428 12.61 -11.16 5.17
C PRO A 428 13.89 -11.25 6.02
N SER A 429 14.00 -10.47 7.10
CA SER A 429 15.16 -10.53 7.98
C SER A 429 15.26 -11.88 8.71
N GLN A 430 14.14 -12.41 9.17
CA GLN A 430 14.08 -13.73 9.80
C GLN A 430 14.42 -14.84 8.79
N ALA A 431 13.84 -14.78 7.58
CA ALA A 431 14.12 -15.74 6.51
C ALA A 431 15.60 -15.78 6.13
N CYS A 432 16.29 -14.64 6.09
CA CYS A 432 17.72 -14.56 5.82
C CYS A 432 18.60 -15.28 6.85
N GLN A 433 18.10 -15.56 8.04
CA GLN A 433 18.83 -16.26 9.11
C GLN A 433 18.43 -17.73 9.23
N MET A 434 17.45 -18.16 8.45
CA MET A 434 17.03 -19.55 8.30
C MET A 434 17.80 -20.20 7.15
N ASN A 435 17.72 -21.51 7.04
CA ASN A 435 18.31 -22.24 5.93
C ASN A 435 17.56 -21.91 4.63
N SER A 436 18.12 -21.00 3.85
CA SER A 436 17.59 -20.52 2.57
C SER A 436 18.27 -21.16 1.36
N LEU A 437 19.05 -22.23 1.57
CA LEU A 437 19.78 -22.92 0.51
C LEU A 437 18.82 -23.66 -0.43
N LEU A 438 18.97 -23.41 -1.73
CA LEU A 438 18.26 -24.10 -2.80
C LEU A 438 19.23 -24.39 -3.94
N GLY A 439 19.54 -25.66 -4.19
CA GLY A 439 20.42 -26.07 -5.30
C GLY A 439 21.85 -25.49 -5.24
N GLY A 440 22.36 -25.21 -4.04
CA GLY A 440 23.70 -24.63 -3.84
C GLY A 440 23.77 -23.10 -3.81
N SER A 441 22.66 -22.40 -4.05
CA SER A 441 22.54 -20.94 -3.91
C SER A 441 21.66 -20.58 -2.73
N GLN A 442 21.92 -19.44 -2.09
CA GLN A 442 21.04 -18.90 -1.05
C GLN A 442 19.93 -18.06 -1.69
N LEU A 443 18.70 -18.19 -1.18
CA LEU A 443 17.60 -17.30 -1.56
C LEU A 443 17.59 -16.09 -0.65
N ASN A 444 17.34 -14.91 -1.24
CA ASN A 444 17.12 -13.70 -0.45
C ASN A 444 15.83 -13.83 0.37
N GLY A 445 15.84 -13.37 1.62
CA GLY A 445 14.66 -13.45 2.49
C GLY A 445 13.41 -12.76 1.94
N ALA A 446 13.58 -11.71 1.13
CA ALA A 446 12.45 -11.06 0.46
C ALA A 446 11.80 -11.91 -0.65
N PHE A 447 12.46 -12.95 -1.15
CA PHE A 447 11.88 -13.94 -2.07
C PHE A 447 10.61 -14.56 -1.49
N PHE A 448 10.56 -14.79 -0.18
CA PHE A 448 9.41 -15.43 0.47
C PHE A 448 8.14 -14.57 0.49
N ASN A 449 8.21 -13.26 0.09
CA ASN A 449 7.03 -12.44 -0.19
C ASN A 449 6.15 -13.03 -1.31
N LEU A 450 6.69 -13.95 -2.13
CA LEU A 450 5.88 -14.73 -3.07
C LEU A 450 4.74 -15.48 -2.39
N GLY A 451 4.90 -15.85 -1.10
CA GLY A 451 3.86 -16.50 -0.31
C GLY A 451 2.60 -15.66 -0.18
N ASP A 452 2.75 -14.34 -0.03
CA ASP A 452 1.65 -13.39 -0.02
C ASP A 452 0.95 -13.32 -1.39
N ALA A 453 1.70 -13.06 -2.47
CA ALA A 453 1.15 -12.96 -3.82
C ALA A 453 0.43 -14.24 -4.27
N ILE A 454 1.03 -15.40 -3.98
CA ILE A 454 0.43 -16.71 -4.28
C ILE A 454 -0.84 -16.92 -3.45
N ALA A 455 -0.81 -16.57 -2.15
CA ALA A 455 -1.98 -16.69 -1.29
C ALA A 455 -3.14 -15.82 -1.81
N ILE A 456 -2.88 -14.59 -2.22
CA ILE A 456 -3.90 -13.71 -2.78
C ILE A 456 -4.54 -14.33 -4.04
N ILE A 457 -3.73 -14.83 -4.97
CA ILE A 457 -4.21 -15.44 -6.22
C ILE A 457 -5.07 -16.69 -5.94
N LEU A 458 -4.66 -17.52 -4.99
CA LEU A 458 -5.35 -18.77 -4.68
C LEU A 458 -6.56 -18.57 -3.75
N PHE A 459 -6.43 -17.72 -2.74
CA PHE A 459 -7.46 -17.57 -1.72
C PHE A 459 -8.59 -16.63 -2.15
N THR A 460 -8.35 -15.66 -3.04
CA THR A 460 -9.42 -14.78 -3.52
C THR A 460 -10.58 -15.58 -4.13
N PRO A 461 -10.38 -16.41 -5.17
CA PRO A 461 -11.47 -17.21 -5.72
C PRO A 461 -12.01 -18.25 -4.73
N LEU A 462 -11.17 -18.82 -3.86
CA LEU A 462 -11.59 -19.76 -2.83
C LEU A 462 -12.54 -19.09 -1.81
N PHE A 463 -12.23 -17.87 -1.38
CA PHE A 463 -13.05 -17.14 -0.42
C PHE A 463 -14.39 -16.72 -1.05
N GLU A 464 -14.34 -16.14 -2.26
CA GLU A 464 -15.55 -15.65 -2.94
C GLU A 464 -16.49 -16.80 -3.37
N SER A 465 -15.94 -17.86 -3.97
CA SER A 465 -16.75 -18.93 -4.55
C SER A 465 -17.13 -20.05 -3.57
N VAL A 466 -16.34 -20.28 -2.52
CA VAL A 466 -16.53 -21.42 -1.61
C VAL A 466 -16.75 -20.98 -0.17
N LEU A 467 -15.83 -20.20 0.40
CA LEU A 467 -15.82 -19.96 1.85
C LEU A 467 -16.97 -19.04 2.29
N TYR A 468 -17.18 -17.93 1.59
CA TYR A 468 -18.26 -16.99 1.95
C TYR A 468 -19.66 -17.59 1.76
N PRO A 469 -19.97 -18.29 0.65
CA PRO A 469 -21.24 -19.00 0.51
C PRO A 469 -21.43 -20.10 1.55
N LEU A 470 -20.37 -20.87 1.86
CA LEU A 470 -20.44 -21.94 2.86
C LEU A 470 -20.75 -21.39 4.26
N ILE A 471 -20.00 -20.36 4.69
CA ILE A 471 -20.24 -19.71 5.99
C ILE A 471 -21.62 -19.04 6.01
N GLY A 472 -22.04 -18.43 4.90
CA GLY A 472 -23.37 -17.85 4.77
C GLY A 472 -24.48 -18.89 4.95
N LYS A 473 -24.35 -20.06 4.33
CA LYS A 473 -25.29 -21.20 4.50
C LYS A 473 -25.30 -21.73 5.93
N LEU A 474 -24.11 -21.90 6.56
CA LEU A 474 -24.00 -22.40 7.94
C LEU A 474 -24.59 -21.41 8.96
N LYS A 475 -24.42 -20.12 8.72
CA LYS A 475 -24.88 -19.05 9.61
C LYS A 475 -26.34 -18.64 9.35
N GLY A 476 -26.89 -18.95 8.18
CA GLY A 476 -28.22 -18.49 7.74
C GLY A 476 -28.26 -17.01 7.30
N SER A 477 -27.12 -16.37 7.13
CA SER A 477 -27.01 -14.99 6.66
C SER A 477 -25.63 -14.71 6.08
N PRO A 478 -25.48 -13.82 5.09
CA PRO A 478 -24.18 -13.50 4.50
C PRO A 478 -23.22 -12.90 5.54
N LEU A 479 -21.93 -12.97 5.25
CA LEU A 479 -20.88 -12.39 6.09
C LEU A 479 -20.94 -10.86 6.01
N ARG A 480 -21.16 -10.22 7.15
CA ARG A 480 -21.15 -8.77 7.26
C ARG A 480 -19.74 -8.21 7.10
N LEU A 481 -19.63 -7.01 6.54
CA LEU A 481 -18.37 -6.28 6.34
C LEU A 481 -17.48 -6.28 7.60
N GLY A 482 -18.05 -5.93 8.76
CA GLY A 482 -17.32 -5.93 10.02
C GLY A 482 -16.79 -7.30 10.47
N GLN A 483 -17.48 -8.38 10.11
CA GLN A 483 -17.01 -9.74 10.39
C GLN A 483 -15.79 -10.09 9.53
N LYS A 484 -15.81 -9.72 8.23
CA LYS A 484 -14.67 -9.90 7.33
C LYS A 484 -13.45 -9.13 7.86
N ILE A 485 -13.61 -7.85 8.21
CA ILE A 485 -12.54 -7.00 8.76
C ILE A 485 -11.96 -7.60 10.06
N CYS A 486 -12.81 -7.93 11.04
CA CYS A 486 -12.34 -8.49 12.32
C CYS A 486 -11.64 -9.85 12.13
N THR A 487 -12.17 -10.71 11.25
CA THR A 487 -11.51 -12.00 10.92
C THR A 487 -10.15 -11.75 10.27
N GLY A 488 -10.05 -10.79 9.34
CA GLY A 488 -8.77 -10.43 8.72
C GLY A 488 -7.74 -9.92 9.74
N LEU A 489 -8.15 -9.07 10.69
CA LEU A 489 -7.27 -8.62 11.78
C LEU A 489 -6.79 -9.77 12.66
N CYS A 490 -7.68 -10.74 12.97
CA CYS A 490 -7.30 -11.94 13.73
C CYS A 490 -6.32 -12.83 12.96
N ILE A 491 -6.50 -12.99 11.63
CA ILE A 491 -5.59 -13.77 10.78
C ILE A 491 -4.23 -13.05 10.67
N ALA A 492 -4.21 -11.73 10.55
CA ALA A 492 -2.97 -10.95 10.55
C ALA A 492 -2.21 -11.08 11.89
N ALA A 493 -2.93 -11.06 13.01
CA ALA A 493 -2.36 -11.34 14.33
C ALA A 493 -1.79 -12.76 14.40
N LEU A 494 -2.51 -13.76 13.87
CA LEU A 494 -2.06 -15.14 13.82
C LEU A 494 -0.78 -15.27 12.96
N GLY A 495 -0.69 -14.61 11.80
CA GLY A 495 0.51 -14.61 10.96
C GLY A 495 1.75 -14.10 11.70
N ASN A 496 1.61 -12.99 12.44
CA ASN A 496 2.70 -12.47 13.29
C ASN A 496 3.00 -13.40 14.49
N ALA A 497 2.00 -14.02 15.10
CA ALA A 497 2.20 -14.97 16.20
C ALA A 497 2.95 -16.24 15.72
N VAL A 498 2.63 -16.74 14.53
CA VAL A 498 3.35 -17.85 13.90
C VAL A 498 4.79 -17.47 13.61
N ALA A 499 5.03 -16.26 13.07
CA ALA A 499 6.39 -15.76 12.84
C ALA A 499 7.18 -15.62 14.15
N ALA A 500 6.56 -15.13 15.24
CA ALA A 500 7.18 -15.07 16.56
C ALA A 500 7.58 -16.46 17.09
N TRP A 501 6.67 -17.43 16.96
CA TRP A 501 6.95 -18.83 17.33
C TRP A 501 8.10 -19.41 16.51
N MET A 502 8.11 -19.18 15.20
CA MET A 502 9.19 -19.61 14.31
C MET A 502 10.53 -18.96 14.69
N GLU A 503 10.53 -17.69 15.11
CA GLU A 503 11.74 -17.00 15.55
C GLU A 503 12.33 -17.64 16.81
N ILE A 504 11.49 -17.96 17.79
CA ILE A 504 11.91 -18.67 19.00
C ILE A 504 12.49 -20.06 18.64
N ARG A 505 11.86 -20.78 17.71
CA ARG A 505 12.35 -22.07 17.23
C ARG A 505 13.64 -21.96 16.44
N ARG A 506 13.76 -20.94 15.59
CA ARG A 506 14.98 -20.64 14.83
C ARG A 506 16.19 -20.50 15.76
N LYS A 507 16.07 -19.72 16.82
CA LYS A 507 17.16 -19.49 17.79
C LYS A 507 17.63 -20.74 18.49
N THR A 508 16.75 -21.74 18.67
CA THR A 508 17.09 -23.02 19.28
C THR A 508 17.61 -24.06 18.27
N ALA A 509 17.48 -23.80 16.98
CA ALA A 509 17.97 -24.71 15.95
C ALA A 509 19.50 -24.69 15.84
N PRO A 510 20.17 -25.81 15.50
CA PRO A 510 21.61 -25.85 15.27
C PRO A 510 22.00 -24.96 14.08
N LEU A 511 23.27 -24.62 13.96
CA LEU A 511 23.79 -23.95 12.76
C LEU A 511 23.79 -24.94 11.57
N VAL A 512 23.52 -24.44 10.36
CA VAL A 512 23.52 -25.26 9.12
C VAL A 512 24.89 -25.85 8.88
N CYS A 513 25.90 -25.03 8.90
CA CYS A 513 27.33 -25.36 8.95
C CYS A 513 28.00 -24.14 9.59
N TRP A 514 29.03 -24.36 10.38
CA TRP A 514 29.73 -23.25 11.04
C TRP A 514 30.36 -22.25 10.06
N GLU A 515 30.50 -22.59 8.78
CA GLU A 515 30.98 -21.72 7.69
C GLU A 515 29.85 -21.12 6.83
N ALA A 516 28.60 -21.52 7.03
CA ALA A 516 27.47 -21.05 6.21
C ALA A 516 26.96 -19.69 6.72
N VAL A 517 27.61 -18.63 6.26
CA VAL A 517 27.19 -17.25 6.53
C VAL A 517 26.03 -16.87 5.61
N SER A 518 25.05 -16.16 6.15
CA SER A 518 23.92 -15.64 5.36
C SER A 518 24.37 -14.51 4.44
N GLU A 519 24.05 -14.62 3.17
CA GLU A 519 24.33 -13.56 2.18
C GLU A 519 23.34 -12.39 2.24
N CYS A 520 22.17 -12.55 2.82
CA CYS A 520 21.16 -11.47 2.92
C CYS A 520 20.96 -10.95 4.36
N ALA A 521 21.50 -11.59 5.38
CA ALA A 521 21.54 -11.08 6.75
C ALA A 521 22.73 -10.12 6.96
N PRO A 522 22.80 -9.40 8.07
CA PRO A 522 23.98 -8.61 8.46
C PRO A 522 25.27 -9.45 8.45
N ASN A 523 26.40 -8.80 8.19
CA ASN A 523 27.68 -9.49 8.01
C ASN A 523 28.05 -10.37 9.22
N GLY A 524 28.47 -11.61 8.94
CA GLY A 524 28.92 -12.57 9.94
C GLY A 524 27.82 -13.37 10.65
N ILE A 525 26.56 -13.19 10.27
CA ILE A 525 25.47 -13.99 10.84
C ILE A 525 25.37 -15.33 10.10
N HIS A 526 25.42 -16.42 10.88
CA HIS A 526 25.29 -17.78 10.38
C HIS A 526 23.81 -18.17 10.27
N MET A 527 23.48 -18.98 9.24
CA MET A 527 22.14 -19.55 9.09
C MET A 527 21.90 -20.67 10.11
N ARG A 528 20.67 -20.76 10.60
CA ARG A 528 20.19 -21.84 11.45
C ARG A 528 19.54 -22.93 10.61
N ASP A 529 19.68 -24.18 11.04
CA ASP A 529 19.10 -25.35 10.34
C ASP A 529 17.59 -25.48 10.58
N MET A 530 16.89 -24.46 10.11
CA MET A 530 15.44 -24.41 9.99
C MET A 530 15.13 -23.86 8.60
N SER A 531 14.42 -24.63 7.78
CA SER A 531 14.13 -24.22 6.40
C SER A 531 13.41 -22.87 6.32
N ALA A 532 13.92 -21.95 5.50
CA ALA A 532 13.31 -20.64 5.25
C ALA A 532 11.95 -20.76 4.53
N PHE A 533 11.66 -21.89 3.87
CA PHE A 533 10.35 -22.13 3.25
C PHE A 533 9.18 -22.15 4.25
N TRP A 534 9.42 -22.38 5.53
CA TRP A 534 8.39 -22.21 6.55
C TRP A 534 7.83 -20.79 6.63
N MET A 535 8.61 -19.79 6.19
CA MET A 535 8.15 -18.40 6.14
C MET A 535 7.03 -18.17 5.13
N PHE A 536 6.80 -19.06 4.15
CA PHE A 536 5.60 -18.97 3.31
C PHE A 536 4.30 -18.98 4.12
N ILE A 537 4.28 -19.62 5.29
CA ILE A 537 3.07 -19.70 6.14
C ILE A 537 2.67 -18.31 6.68
N PRO A 538 3.52 -17.57 7.42
CA PRO A 538 3.15 -16.24 7.88
C PRO A 538 2.88 -15.26 6.72
N PHE A 539 3.63 -15.33 5.61
CA PHE A 539 3.33 -14.53 4.43
C PHE A 539 1.94 -14.84 3.85
N ALA A 540 1.59 -16.11 3.68
CA ALA A 540 0.28 -16.52 3.18
C ALA A 540 -0.87 -16.14 4.14
N LEU A 541 -0.65 -16.19 5.45
CA LEU A 541 -1.64 -15.73 6.43
C LEU A 541 -1.88 -14.22 6.32
N ILE A 542 -0.84 -13.43 6.12
CA ILE A 542 -1.00 -11.99 5.90
C ILE A 542 -1.74 -11.72 4.57
N GLY A 543 -1.42 -12.43 3.49
CA GLY A 543 -2.14 -12.33 2.21
C GLY A 543 -3.62 -12.70 2.34
N ALA A 544 -3.94 -13.76 3.08
CA ALA A 544 -5.33 -14.11 3.39
C ALA A 544 -6.05 -13.02 4.20
N ALA A 545 -5.36 -12.39 5.14
CA ALA A 545 -5.89 -11.27 5.91
C ALA A 545 -6.10 -10.02 5.03
N GLU A 546 -5.21 -9.78 4.08
CA GLU A 546 -5.29 -8.67 3.12
C GLU A 546 -6.56 -8.73 2.28
N ILE A 547 -6.91 -9.90 1.75
CA ILE A 547 -8.15 -10.12 0.99
C ILE A 547 -9.39 -9.78 1.81
N LEU A 548 -9.35 -10.01 3.12
CA LEU A 548 -10.47 -9.76 4.03
C LEU A 548 -10.57 -8.29 4.46
N VAL A 549 -9.46 -7.56 4.57
CA VAL A 549 -9.45 -6.20 5.12
C VAL A 549 -9.47 -5.13 4.03
N ASN A 550 -8.54 -5.17 3.08
CA ASN A 550 -8.36 -4.08 2.11
C ASN A 550 -9.58 -3.86 1.21
N PRO A 551 -10.18 -4.89 0.55
CA PRO A 551 -11.38 -4.70 -0.26
C PRO A 551 -12.56 -4.19 0.57
N CYS A 552 -12.69 -4.68 1.82
CA CYS A 552 -13.75 -4.24 2.72
C CYS A 552 -13.59 -2.77 3.13
N MET A 553 -12.37 -2.30 3.35
CA MET A 553 -12.12 -0.89 3.65
C MET A 553 -12.36 0.02 2.44
N TYR A 554 -12.01 -0.42 1.22
CA TYR A 554 -12.34 0.31 0.00
C TYR A 554 -13.85 0.41 -0.20
N TYR A 555 -14.57 -0.69 -0.02
CA TYR A 555 -16.04 -0.73 -0.11
C TYR A 555 -16.69 0.16 0.96
N PHE A 556 -16.23 0.07 2.22
CA PHE A 556 -16.70 0.94 3.30
C PHE A 556 -16.53 2.43 2.96
N CYS A 557 -15.36 2.83 2.49
CA CYS A 557 -15.10 4.22 2.12
C CYS A 557 -15.96 4.69 0.93
N TYR A 558 -16.31 3.77 0.03
CA TYR A 558 -17.16 4.07 -1.10
C TYR A 558 -18.63 4.22 -0.70
N THR A 559 -19.16 3.33 0.13
CA THR A 559 -20.57 3.28 0.51
C THR A 559 -20.94 4.27 1.61
N ALA A 560 -20.10 4.40 2.64
CA ALA A 560 -20.35 5.28 3.78
C ALA A 560 -20.11 6.78 3.48
N ALA A 561 -19.42 7.10 2.37
CA ALA A 561 -19.15 8.46 1.97
C ALA A 561 -20.18 9.00 0.98
N PRO A 562 -20.70 10.24 1.18
CA PRO A 562 -21.53 10.90 0.19
C PRO A 562 -20.82 11.00 -1.18
N PRO A 563 -21.53 10.88 -2.31
CA PRO A 563 -20.94 10.85 -3.65
C PRO A 563 -19.92 11.97 -3.93
N LYS A 564 -20.20 13.18 -3.46
CA LYS A 564 -19.37 14.36 -3.68
C LYS A 564 -18.04 14.37 -2.91
N VAL A 565 -17.90 13.59 -1.83
CA VAL A 565 -16.67 13.52 -1.00
C VAL A 565 -16.03 12.13 -1.01
N ARG A 566 -16.56 11.21 -1.80
CA ARG A 566 -16.14 9.82 -1.88
C ARG A 566 -14.66 9.67 -2.23
N SER A 567 -14.17 10.43 -3.22
CA SER A 567 -12.75 10.43 -3.61
C SER A 567 -11.83 10.89 -2.47
N LEU A 568 -12.26 11.88 -1.70
CA LEU A 568 -11.48 12.39 -0.57
C LEU A 568 -11.44 11.39 0.60
N VAL A 569 -12.56 10.75 0.91
CA VAL A 569 -12.60 9.68 1.94
C VAL A 569 -11.72 8.51 1.53
N GLN A 570 -11.72 8.14 0.25
CA GLN A 570 -10.81 7.12 -0.28
C GLN A 570 -9.34 7.55 -0.19
N ALA A 571 -9.03 8.82 -0.44
CA ALA A 571 -7.68 9.36 -0.26
C ALA A 571 -7.23 9.33 1.21
N PHE A 572 -8.13 9.60 2.16
CA PHE A 572 -7.85 9.41 3.60
C PHE A 572 -7.59 7.95 3.95
N ASN A 573 -8.35 7.03 3.37
CA ASN A 573 -8.10 5.60 3.57
C ASN A 573 -6.68 5.23 3.14
N LEU A 574 -6.26 5.59 1.93
CA LEU A 574 -4.90 5.33 1.43
C LEU A 574 -3.82 6.02 2.28
N PHE A 575 -4.08 7.24 2.74
CA PHE A 575 -3.16 7.98 3.60
C PHE A 575 -2.92 7.28 4.94
N PHE A 576 -3.95 6.81 5.62
CA PHE A 576 -3.80 6.07 6.87
C PHE A 576 -3.30 4.65 6.65
N GLN A 577 -3.70 4.00 5.56
CA GLN A 577 -3.22 2.68 5.17
C GLN A 577 -1.71 2.67 4.94
N GLY A 578 -1.19 3.61 4.19
CA GLY A 578 0.20 3.62 3.77
C GLY A 578 1.08 4.59 4.56
N SER A 579 0.67 5.86 4.74
CA SER A 579 1.56 6.85 5.36
C SER A 579 1.62 6.72 6.87
N ALA A 580 0.48 6.81 7.54
CA ALA A 580 0.48 6.79 9.01
C ALA A 580 0.95 5.45 9.56
N SER A 581 0.51 4.32 8.98
CA SER A 581 0.93 2.99 9.43
C SER A 581 2.44 2.76 9.25
N ASN A 582 3.02 3.16 8.11
CA ASN A 582 4.47 3.03 7.92
C ASN A 582 5.28 3.98 8.80
N ALA A 583 4.76 5.17 9.12
CA ALA A 583 5.39 6.05 10.11
C ALA A 583 5.43 5.40 11.50
N PHE A 584 4.31 4.81 11.95
CA PHE A 584 4.29 4.03 13.18
C PHE A 584 5.22 2.80 13.11
N THR A 585 5.24 2.08 11.98
CA THR A 585 6.18 0.97 11.77
C THR A 585 7.62 1.44 11.91
N ALA A 586 8.00 2.56 11.30
CA ALA A 586 9.35 3.13 11.41
C ALA A 586 9.74 3.41 12.86
N VAL A 587 8.81 4.00 13.63
CA VAL A 587 9.01 4.29 15.06
C VAL A 587 9.12 3.00 15.88
N VAL A 588 8.20 2.06 15.72
CA VAL A 588 8.19 0.79 16.47
C VAL A 588 9.44 -0.05 16.16
N THR A 589 9.90 -0.02 14.91
CA THR A 589 11.12 -0.72 14.48
C THR A 589 12.34 -0.27 15.29
N GLN A 590 12.51 1.01 15.56
CA GLN A 590 13.64 1.51 16.34
C GLN A 590 13.68 1.03 17.80
N TYR A 591 12.52 0.63 18.36
CA TYR A 591 12.43 0.13 19.74
C TYR A 591 12.52 -1.40 19.84
N SER A 592 11.96 -2.10 18.88
CA SER A 592 11.70 -3.53 19.01
C SER A 592 12.42 -4.40 17.97
N PHE A 593 13.00 -3.79 16.94
CA PHE A 593 13.76 -4.53 15.93
C PHE A 593 15.21 -4.66 16.41
N PRO A 594 15.72 -5.88 16.63
CA PRO A 594 17.07 -6.04 17.16
C PRO A 594 18.14 -5.71 16.11
N ASN A 595 19.26 -5.16 16.58
CA ASN A 595 20.45 -4.99 15.75
C ASN A 595 21.30 -6.27 15.73
N ASP A 596 21.34 -7.00 16.84
CA ASP A 596 21.90 -8.35 16.92
C ASP A 596 20.75 -9.38 16.83
N PHE A 597 20.76 -10.19 15.80
CA PHE A 597 19.73 -11.21 15.58
C PHE A 597 19.98 -12.53 16.32
N ASP A 598 21.21 -12.79 16.77
CA ASP A 598 21.50 -14.01 17.52
C ASP A 598 21.08 -13.90 18.98
N THR A 599 21.31 -12.76 19.61
CA THR A 599 20.97 -12.50 21.02
C THR A 599 19.76 -11.60 21.19
N GLY A 600 19.40 -10.80 20.19
CA GLY A 600 18.26 -9.88 20.21
C GLY A 600 16.91 -10.58 20.10
N HIS A 601 15.84 -9.84 20.37
CA HIS A 601 14.48 -10.35 20.51
C HIS A 601 13.57 -9.84 19.39
N LEU A 602 13.73 -10.38 18.15
CA LEU A 602 12.86 -10.05 17.03
C LEU A 602 11.39 -10.45 17.29
N GLU A 603 11.17 -11.47 18.12
CA GLU A 603 9.85 -11.90 18.55
C GLU A 603 9.05 -10.80 19.26
N TYR A 604 9.70 -9.82 19.90
CA TYR A 604 9.00 -8.70 20.54
C TYR A 604 8.33 -7.78 19.51
N PHE A 605 8.96 -7.58 18.36
CA PHE A 605 8.35 -6.84 17.25
C PHE A 605 7.04 -7.50 16.79
N TYR A 606 7.04 -8.81 16.66
CA TYR A 606 5.84 -9.56 16.30
C TYR A 606 4.77 -9.51 17.38
N PHE A 607 5.13 -9.63 18.66
CA PHE A 607 4.15 -9.54 19.75
C PHE A 607 3.50 -8.17 19.83
N ILE A 608 4.22 -7.08 19.59
CA ILE A 608 3.65 -5.73 19.50
C ILE A 608 2.58 -5.69 18.40
N ASN A 609 2.88 -6.23 17.22
CA ASN A 609 1.95 -6.25 16.10
C ASN A 609 0.71 -7.10 16.39
N VAL A 610 0.86 -8.24 17.06
CA VAL A 610 -0.27 -9.06 17.54
C VAL A 610 -1.16 -8.26 18.49
N VAL A 611 -0.57 -7.60 19.47
CA VAL A 611 -1.31 -6.78 20.45
C VAL A 611 -2.04 -5.63 19.75
N CYS A 612 -1.37 -4.93 18.81
CA CYS A 612 -1.98 -3.83 18.05
C CYS A 612 -3.16 -4.32 17.19
N ALA A 613 -3.04 -5.45 16.51
CA ALA A 613 -4.12 -6.02 15.70
C ALA A 613 -5.32 -6.44 16.58
N MET A 614 -5.09 -7.10 17.70
CA MET A 614 -6.14 -7.51 18.63
C MET A 614 -6.81 -6.31 19.31
N LEU A 615 -6.04 -5.29 19.69
CA LEU A 615 -6.59 -4.03 20.20
C LEU A 615 -7.46 -3.35 19.14
N GLY A 616 -7.05 -3.39 17.86
CA GLY A 616 -7.85 -2.91 16.75
C GLY A 616 -9.22 -3.58 16.65
N VAL A 617 -9.29 -4.90 16.84
CA VAL A 617 -10.56 -5.64 16.91
C VAL A 617 -11.45 -5.12 18.04
N LEU A 618 -10.89 -4.93 19.24
CA LEU A 618 -11.64 -4.44 20.40
C LEU A 618 -12.16 -3.01 20.17
N VAL A 619 -11.31 -2.12 19.66
CA VAL A 619 -11.69 -0.73 19.36
C VAL A 619 -12.71 -0.68 18.22
N TYR A 620 -12.59 -1.53 17.19
CA TYR A 620 -13.59 -1.67 16.14
C TYR A 620 -14.98 -2.00 16.73
N PHE A 621 -15.07 -3.02 17.59
CA PHE A 621 -16.33 -3.36 18.25
C PHE A 621 -16.86 -2.23 19.13
N TYR A 622 -15.98 -1.52 19.83
CA TYR A 622 -16.39 -0.37 20.64
C TYR A 622 -16.98 0.76 19.77
N LEU A 623 -16.33 1.10 18.67
CA LEU A 623 -16.80 2.16 17.77
C LEU A 623 -18.13 1.82 17.08
N THR A 624 -18.31 0.55 16.70
CA THR A 624 -19.52 0.11 15.98
C THR A 624 -20.71 -0.18 16.90
N ARG A 625 -20.48 -0.60 18.16
CA ARG A 625 -21.56 -0.93 19.10
C ARG A 625 -21.96 0.21 20.04
N CYS A 626 -21.00 1.02 20.48
CA CYS A 626 -21.22 2.07 21.48
C CYS A 626 -21.34 3.48 20.88
N GLY A 627 -21.20 3.65 19.57
CA GLY A 627 -21.35 4.94 18.89
C GLY A 627 -22.83 5.34 18.83
N ARG A 628 -23.20 6.50 19.41
CA ARG A 628 -24.55 7.06 19.27
C ARG A 628 -24.89 7.46 17.82
N ASN A 629 -23.89 7.63 16.97
CA ASN A 629 -24.03 7.80 15.51
C ASN A 629 -23.92 6.47 14.75
N GLY A 630 -23.86 5.36 15.46
CA GLY A 630 -23.89 4.02 14.89
C GLY A 630 -25.25 3.66 14.27
N GLU A 631 -26.26 4.54 14.31
CA GLU A 631 -27.51 4.29 13.59
C GLU A 631 -27.34 4.51 12.10
N ASP A 632 -26.59 5.55 11.68
CA ASP A 632 -26.31 5.79 10.24
C ASP A 632 -25.26 4.77 9.72
N VAL A 633 -24.22 4.47 10.48
CA VAL A 633 -23.26 3.39 10.16
C VAL A 633 -23.87 2.01 10.38
N LYS A 634 -24.86 1.87 11.29
CA LYS A 634 -25.60 0.61 11.50
C LYS A 634 -26.63 0.33 10.41
N ALA A 635 -27.21 1.32 9.77
CA ALA A 635 -28.06 1.13 8.60
C ALA A 635 -27.24 0.53 7.45
N ASP A 636 -26.13 1.17 7.05
CA ASP A 636 -25.29 0.70 5.94
C ASP A 636 -24.58 -0.64 6.19
N VAL A 637 -24.29 -0.96 7.47
CA VAL A 637 -23.71 -2.27 7.86
C VAL A 637 -24.79 -3.34 8.06
N ARG A 638 -26.08 -2.95 8.23
CA ARG A 638 -27.19 -3.89 8.43
C ARG A 638 -27.91 -4.29 7.15
N ASP A 639 -27.96 -3.43 6.16
CA ASP A 639 -28.83 -3.55 4.99
C ASP A 639 -28.12 -3.95 3.70
N GLU A 640 -27.00 -4.71 3.77
CA GLU A 640 -26.68 -5.62 2.68
C GLU A 640 -27.63 -6.82 2.73
N GLU A 641 -28.91 -6.59 2.54
CA GLU A 641 -29.72 -7.52 1.77
C GLU A 641 -29.22 -7.40 0.32
N VAL A 642 -28.30 -8.30 -0.03
CA VAL A 642 -27.97 -8.59 -1.42
C VAL A 642 -29.29 -8.83 -2.12
N ASP A 643 -29.62 -7.97 -3.09
CA ASP A 643 -30.75 -8.17 -3.98
C ASP A 643 -30.68 -9.61 -4.54
N PRO A 644 -31.70 -10.46 -4.31
CA PRO A 644 -31.68 -11.85 -4.76
C PRO A 644 -31.48 -11.99 -6.28
N THR A 645 -31.60 -10.91 -7.04
CA THR A 645 -31.41 -10.88 -8.49
C THR A 645 -29.96 -11.00 -8.95
N GLU A 646 -28.96 -10.73 -8.08
CA GLU A 646 -27.54 -11.00 -8.43
C GLU A 646 -27.18 -12.50 -8.43
N HIS A 647 -28.00 -13.38 -7.82
CA HIS A 647 -27.82 -14.83 -7.89
C HIS A 647 -28.31 -15.48 -9.20
N GLU A 648 -29.11 -14.80 -10.00
CA GLU A 648 -29.55 -15.35 -11.31
C GLU A 648 -28.46 -15.26 -12.38
N TYR A 649 -27.51 -14.34 -12.27
CA TYR A 649 -26.40 -14.22 -13.24
C TYR A 649 -25.33 -15.32 -13.14
N GLY A 650 -25.23 -15.99 -12.00
CA GLY A 650 -24.40 -17.19 -11.86
C GLY A 650 -25.02 -18.44 -12.50
N ALA A 651 -26.35 -18.50 -12.58
CA ALA A 651 -27.07 -19.63 -13.16
C ALA A 651 -27.15 -19.54 -14.70
N ALA A 652 -27.17 -18.34 -15.27
CA ALA A 652 -27.19 -18.14 -16.73
C ALA A 652 -25.83 -18.53 -17.37
N ALA A 653 -24.70 -18.37 -16.69
CA ALA A 653 -23.41 -18.83 -17.19
C ALA A 653 -23.28 -20.36 -17.26
N HIS A 654 -24.08 -21.12 -16.48
CA HIS A 654 -24.12 -22.57 -16.52
C HIS A 654 -25.15 -23.10 -17.55
N ALA A 655 -26.12 -22.29 -17.97
CA ALA A 655 -27.11 -22.70 -18.98
C ALA A 655 -26.51 -22.63 -20.40
N THR A 656 -25.70 -21.62 -20.72
CA THR A 656 -25.03 -21.49 -22.02
C THR A 656 -23.95 -22.55 -22.28
N HIS A 657 -23.44 -23.24 -21.24
CA HIS A 657 -22.53 -24.38 -21.44
C HIS A 657 -23.22 -25.70 -21.76
N ARG A 658 -24.53 -25.80 -21.54
CA ARG A 658 -25.32 -27.01 -21.90
C ARG A 658 -25.92 -26.99 -23.31
N GLU A 659 -26.05 -25.82 -23.92
CA GLU A 659 -26.53 -25.72 -25.30
C GLU A 659 -25.44 -25.83 -26.37
N LEU A 660 -24.18 -25.90 -25.96
CA LEU A 660 -23.03 -26.17 -26.87
C LEU A 660 -22.61 -27.66 -26.90
N GLU A 661 -23.22 -28.53 -26.09
CA GLU A 661 -22.97 -29.99 -26.08
C GLU A 661 -24.18 -30.80 -26.59
N SER A 662 -25.23 -30.15 -27.09
CA SER A 662 -26.34 -30.77 -27.86
C SER A 662 -26.25 -30.26 -29.29
#